data_4d585fa40bbcb8b6387341ba6b1a9d0b
#
_entry.id   4d585fa40bbcb8b6387341ba6b1a9d0b
#
_cell.length_a   1.000
_cell.length_b   1.000
_cell.length_c   1.000
_cell.angle_alpha   90.00
_cell.angle_beta   90.00
_cell.angle_gamma   90.00
#
_symmetry.space_group_name_H-M   'P 1'
#
loop_
_entity.id
_entity.type
_entity.pdbx_description
1 polymer ?
#
loop_
_entity_poly.entity_id
_entity_poly.type
_entity_poly.pdbx_seq_one_letter_code
_entity_poly.pdbx_strand_id
1 'polypeptide(L)'
;MPTRDRVYCWLAALSDLPSGLPLCGTGGIIDRLAKAMGCSKGLAKKRYYAWREDPGNWRSLVNGNTLKSRTANTGVHSPRFIAWGKAILDKHQRSEQQGILEIQHRIISGREQVPGFEDWTKATLPPGCSAANLRKVLARTKAEKQQGKWGSRAAAAVLPYVRTSRVGLPVGGQYMFDDVWHDHYVTFAGKPVRVLEFGAHDVASGCRFDWGHMPFVTLPDDPKKRKALDNEMFRLFLANILYSTGYHPDGCLLMMEHGTANLSEKYIAALHDRTGGVIRVGMGGMTGAGNALMGGWAGRGAGNPRYKAMIECLHSLIHNVLGALPGQSGRDRRQPESTDGMIAYQNQLCKALPRLGEYADMIKSPFLDFYQFSLILRDVYAIINNRTNHMLEGWRECGHMIREYALAEGVWTPENKLPDPTRGQAELQAWQAIRALVLADPSRLRETRLSPAAVWEQGKKQLWRIPLDLYVTLLGPEKVRTLTVKRGYMTLQDKTLSPEPRIYHAYYTDLDDGRLQFLGAGPRHELAADKHDVVINPFKPDTVIVLDKRGGILGAAPLSVAAPRHDEDAVKSQMGLIASRRADLMMDYKVRNAPARESAAALKEHNDAVLRLARQPPDALPDDRDALPGAPSAPGVDVFAAPSLPDREDEPEPETGAEYHLSLEDMIPG
;
A
#
# COMPACT_ATOMS: atom_id res chain seq x y z
N MET A 1 29.85 -20.66 -23.47
CA MET A 1 29.77 -21.01 -24.91
C MET A 1 29.77 -22.53 -25.02
N PRO A 2 28.78 -23.14 -25.70
CA PRO A 2 28.75 -24.60 -25.95
C PRO A 2 30.00 -25.09 -26.68
N THR A 3 30.38 -26.34 -26.48
CA THR A 3 31.58 -26.92 -27.10
C THR A 3 31.54 -26.81 -28.62
N ARG A 4 30.37 -27.00 -29.22
CA ARG A 4 30.11 -26.87 -30.67
C ARG A 4 30.44 -25.47 -31.18
N ASP A 5 29.94 -24.44 -30.54
CA ASP A 5 30.16 -23.03 -30.93
C ASP A 5 31.65 -22.68 -30.83
N ARG A 6 32.36 -23.21 -29.83
CA ARG A 6 33.80 -23.04 -29.69
C ARG A 6 34.58 -23.64 -30.83
N VAL A 7 34.19 -24.83 -31.28
CA VAL A 7 34.81 -25.44 -32.47
C VAL A 7 34.61 -24.57 -33.71
N TYR A 8 33.39 -24.09 -33.95
CA TYR A 8 33.11 -23.19 -35.06
C TYR A 8 33.91 -21.88 -34.99
N CYS A 9 34.04 -21.30 -33.80
CA CYS A 9 34.88 -20.09 -33.63
C CYS A 9 36.35 -20.37 -33.95
N TRP A 10 36.89 -21.55 -33.52
CA TRP A 10 38.24 -21.93 -33.90
C TRP A 10 38.41 -22.13 -35.40
N LEU A 11 37.49 -22.84 -36.06
CA LEU A 11 37.55 -23.10 -37.50
C LEU A 11 37.42 -21.78 -38.31
N ALA A 12 36.53 -20.90 -37.89
CA ALA A 12 36.41 -19.56 -38.50
C ALA A 12 37.73 -18.77 -38.35
N ALA A 13 38.26 -18.69 -37.11
CA ALA A 13 39.51 -17.96 -36.89
C ALA A 13 40.71 -18.57 -37.61
N LEU A 14 40.72 -19.87 -37.86
CA LEU A 14 41.75 -20.53 -38.67
C LEU A 14 41.59 -20.26 -40.16
N SER A 15 40.35 -20.23 -40.68
CA SER A 15 40.02 -19.92 -42.08
C SER A 15 40.33 -18.49 -42.44
N ASP A 16 40.19 -17.56 -41.52
CA ASP A 16 40.42 -16.12 -41.73
C ASP A 16 41.90 -15.72 -41.63
N LEU A 17 42.81 -16.66 -41.50
CA LEU A 17 44.24 -16.38 -41.43
C LEU A 17 44.79 -16.02 -42.84
N PRO A 18 45.38 -14.84 -43.00
CA PRO A 18 46.04 -14.50 -44.27
C PRO A 18 47.22 -15.44 -44.59
N SER A 19 47.40 -15.77 -45.85
CA SER A 19 48.57 -16.55 -46.30
C SER A 19 49.85 -15.77 -46.12
N GLY A 20 50.94 -16.48 -45.73
CA GLY A 20 52.28 -15.89 -45.61
C GLY A 20 52.59 -15.19 -44.25
N LEU A 21 51.71 -15.32 -43.26
CA LEU A 21 52.00 -14.76 -41.94
C LEU A 21 53.09 -15.56 -41.24
N PRO A 22 53.99 -14.92 -40.46
CA PRO A 22 54.93 -15.58 -39.59
C PRO A 22 54.17 -16.35 -38.48
N LEU A 23 54.69 -17.50 -38.06
CA LEU A 23 54.06 -18.35 -37.06
C LEU A 23 53.99 -17.69 -35.68
N CYS A 24 55.02 -17.03 -35.30
CA CYS A 24 55.22 -16.39 -33.99
C CYS A 24 55.57 -14.89 -34.15
N GLY A 25 55.46 -14.12 -33.09
CA GLY A 25 55.70 -12.66 -33.06
C GLY A 25 54.40 -11.86 -32.96
N THR A 26 54.54 -10.55 -32.83
CA THR A 26 53.42 -9.62 -32.75
C THR A 26 52.67 -9.59 -34.09
N GLY A 27 51.37 -9.92 -34.10
CA GLY A 27 50.57 -10.00 -35.34
C GLY A 27 50.74 -11.30 -36.14
N GLY A 28 51.59 -12.25 -35.71
CA GLY A 28 51.70 -13.59 -36.30
C GLY A 28 50.48 -14.48 -36.06
N ILE A 29 50.48 -15.66 -36.70
CA ILE A 29 49.37 -16.62 -36.63
C ILE A 29 48.91 -16.88 -35.20
N ILE A 30 49.83 -17.19 -34.29
CA ILE A 30 49.52 -17.52 -32.89
C ILE A 30 48.98 -16.32 -32.13
N ASP A 31 49.48 -15.12 -32.40
CA ASP A 31 49.00 -13.89 -31.75
C ASP A 31 47.57 -13.56 -32.19
N ARG A 32 47.28 -13.70 -33.48
CA ARG A 32 45.94 -13.48 -34.05
C ARG A 32 44.91 -14.47 -33.51
N LEU A 33 45.26 -15.76 -33.48
CA LEU A 33 44.42 -16.81 -32.95
C LEU A 33 44.16 -16.62 -31.47
N ALA A 34 45.17 -16.22 -30.67
CA ALA A 34 45.02 -15.93 -29.26
C ALA A 34 44.04 -14.78 -29.01
N LYS A 35 44.15 -13.69 -29.81
CA LYS A 35 43.23 -12.55 -29.74
C LYS A 35 41.82 -12.92 -30.17
N ALA A 36 41.67 -13.56 -31.34
CA ALA A 36 40.35 -13.98 -31.86
C ALA A 36 39.61 -14.91 -30.88
N MET A 37 40.32 -15.81 -30.26
CA MET A 37 39.73 -16.79 -29.31
C MET A 37 39.70 -16.35 -27.86
N GLY A 38 40.24 -15.19 -27.52
CA GLY A 38 40.34 -14.69 -26.12
C GLY A 38 41.10 -15.64 -25.21
N CYS A 39 42.20 -16.24 -25.73
CA CYS A 39 42.95 -17.25 -24.99
C CYS A 39 44.45 -16.94 -24.90
N SER A 40 45.19 -17.66 -24.08
CA SER A 40 46.64 -17.48 -23.99
C SER A 40 47.34 -17.92 -25.27
N LYS A 41 48.48 -17.29 -25.65
CA LYS A 41 49.32 -17.65 -26.81
C LYS A 41 49.79 -19.13 -26.72
N GLY A 42 50.06 -19.63 -25.52
CA GLY A 42 50.43 -21.04 -25.32
C GLY A 42 49.31 -22.01 -25.72
N LEU A 43 48.05 -21.68 -25.36
CA LEU A 43 46.88 -22.47 -25.74
C LEU A 43 46.62 -22.37 -27.27
N ALA A 44 46.71 -21.16 -27.82
CA ALA A 44 46.55 -20.96 -29.26
C ALA A 44 47.62 -21.74 -30.08
N LYS A 45 48.88 -21.72 -29.64
CA LYS A 45 50.00 -22.48 -30.24
C LYS A 45 49.71 -23.98 -30.20
N LYS A 46 49.32 -24.52 -29.05
CA LYS A 46 48.99 -25.94 -28.90
C LYS A 46 47.85 -26.37 -29.80
N ARG A 47 46.79 -25.58 -29.93
CA ARG A 47 45.63 -25.88 -30.78
C ARG A 47 45.95 -25.77 -32.25
N TYR A 48 46.71 -24.78 -32.66
CA TYR A 48 47.12 -24.61 -34.02
C TYR A 48 47.96 -25.77 -34.53
N TYR A 49 48.98 -26.23 -33.80
CA TYR A 49 49.81 -27.36 -34.18
C TYR A 49 48.99 -28.65 -34.23
N ALA A 50 48.16 -28.92 -33.25
CA ALA A 50 47.34 -30.12 -33.25
C ALA A 50 46.32 -30.16 -34.41
N TRP A 51 45.80 -29.00 -34.83
CA TRP A 51 44.96 -28.87 -36.01
C TRP A 51 45.75 -29.01 -37.29
N ARG A 52 46.96 -28.44 -37.34
CA ARG A 52 47.81 -28.50 -38.54
C ARG A 52 48.27 -29.94 -38.84
N GLU A 53 48.48 -30.75 -37.85
CA GLU A 53 48.84 -32.18 -37.98
C GLU A 53 47.67 -33.02 -38.56
N ASP A 54 46.44 -32.68 -38.20
CA ASP A 54 45.21 -33.35 -38.67
C ASP A 54 44.05 -32.31 -38.79
N PRO A 55 43.97 -31.59 -39.93
CA PRO A 55 42.97 -30.53 -40.14
C PRO A 55 41.53 -31.04 -40.15
N GLY A 56 41.28 -32.30 -40.40
CA GLY A 56 39.95 -32.95 -40.31
C GLY A 56 39.48 -33.21 -38.91
N ASN A 57 40.38 -33.21 -37.95
CA ASN A 57 40.07 -33.59 -36.55
C ASN A 57 39.71 -32.37 -35.68
N TRP A 58 38.46 -31.98 -35.73
CA TRP A 58 37.93 -30.87 -34.89
C TRP A 58 38.18 -31.11 -33.39
N ARG A 59 38.39 -32.37 -32.94
CA ARG A 59 38.67 -32.69 -31.55
C ARG A 59 39.99 -32.10 -31.07
N SER A 60 40.91 -31.83 -31.95
CA SER A 60 42.18 -31.13 -31.66
C SER A 60 41.98 -29.71 -31.17
N LEU A 61 40.85 -29.09 -31.52
CA LEU A 61 40.50 -27.72 -31.17
C LEU A 61 39.81 -27.58 -29.81
N VAL A 62 39.44 -28.66 -29.15
CA VAL A 62 38.80 -28.67 -27.85
C VAL A 62 39.67 -29.28 -26.77
N ASN A 63 39.36 -28.94 -25.50
CA ASN A 63 40.13 -29.53 -24.39
C ASN A 63 39.84 -31.03 -24.28
N GLY A 64 40.87 -31.87 -24.32
CA GLY A 64 40.73 -33.32 -24.21
C GLY A 64 40.02 -33.78 -22.94
N ASN A 65 40.14 -33.00 -21.84
CA ASN A 65 39.36 -33.25 -20.63
C ASN A 65 37.86 -33.00 -20.82
N THR A 66 37.46 -32.04 -21.67
CA THR A 66 36.06 -31.78 -21.98
C THR A 66 35.46 -32.92 -22.81
N LEU A 67 36.25 -33.57 -23.66
CA LEU A 67 35.84 -34.75 -24.43
C LEU A 67 35.82 -35.99 -23.56
N LYS A 68 36.83 -36.14 -22.70
CA LYS A 68 36.92 -37.29 -21.78
C LYS A 68 35.84 -37.29 -20.70
N SER A 69 35.43 -36.09 -20.20
CA SER A 69 34.45 -36.00 -19.13
C SER A 69 33.02 -36.37 -19.55
N ARG A 70 32.69 -36.28 -20.84
CA ARG A 70 31.34 -36.65 -21.34
C ARG A 70 31.18 -38.10 -21.74
N THR A 71 32.24 -38.75 -22.19
CA THR A 71 32.17 -40.14 -22.71
C THR A 71 32.60 -41.20 -21.69
N ALA A 72 33.50 -40.86 -20.75
CA ALA A 72 34.09 -41.89 -19.87
C ALA A 72 33.22 -42.21 -18.62
N ASN A 73 32.30 -41.34 -18.21
CA ASN A 73 31.55 -41.51 -16.95
C ASN A 73 30.07 -41.86 -17.13
N THR A 74 29.48 -41.70 -18.30
CA THR A 74 28.07 -42.08 -18.55
C THR A 74 27.91 -43.41 -19.25
N GLY A 75 28.98 -43.98 -19.84
CA GLY A 75 28.93 -45.27 -20.52
C GLY A 75 28.96 -46.50 -19.59
N VAL A 76 29.35 -46.31 -18.34
CA VAL A 76 29.45 -47.43 -17.35
C VAL A 76 28.14 -47.62 -16.57
N HIS A 77 27.28 -46.60 -16.52
CA HIS A 77 26.06 -46.64 -15.73
C HIS A 77 24.82 -46.54 -16.60
N SER A 78 23.95 -47.52 -16.50
CA SER A 78 22.68 -47.55 -17.23
C SER A 78 21.73 -46.47 -16.70
N PRO A 79 20.77 -45.98 -17.52
CA PRO A 79 19.72 -45.06 -17.05
C PRO A 79 18.94 -45.64 -15.85
N ARG A 80 18.75 -46.94 -15.78
CA ARG A 80 18.11 -47.66 -14.66
C ARG A 80 18.92 -47.53 -13.38
N PHE A 81 20.26 -47.67 -13.44
CA PHE A 81 21.14 -47.45 -12.30
C PHE A 81 21.08 -45.99 -11.82
N ILE A 82 21.09 -45.04 -12.74
CA ILE A 82 21.03 -43.62 -12.37
C ILE A 82 19.70 -43.30 -11.66
N ALA A 83 18.57 -43.79 -12.16
CA ALA A 83 17.26 -43.61 -11.53
C ALA A 83 17.21 -44.28 -10.13
N TRP A 84 17.69 -45.52 -10.02
CA TRP A 84 17.78 -46.23 -8.76
C TRP A 84 18.68 -45.53 -7.73
N GLY A 85 19.88 -45.10 -8.15
CA GLY A 85 20.81 -44.37 -7.30
C GLY A 85 20.28 -43.00 -6.82
N LYS A 86 19.61 -42.27 -7.70
CA LYS A 86 18.94 -41.01 -7.32
C LYS A 86 17.81 -41.23 -6.30
N ALA A 87 17.03 -42.33 -6.45
CA ALA A 87 15.99 -42.69 -5.50
C ALA A 87 16.53 -42.97 -4.08
N ILE A 88 17.73 -43.59 -4.01
CA ILE A 88 18.42 -43.78 -2.72
C ILE A 88 18.88 -42.44 -2.15
N LEU A 89 19.49 -41.59 -2.99
CA LEU A 89 19.91 -40.24 -2.55
C LEU A 89 18.73 -39.37 -2.06
N ASP A 90 17.53 -39.59 -2.60
CA ASP A 90 16.34 -38.88 -2.18
C ASP A 90 15.82 -39.32 -0.80
N LYS A 91 16.12 -40.58 -0.39
CA LYS A 91 15.86 -41.06 0.98
C LYS A 91 16.82 -40.43 2.00
N HIS A 92 18.06 -40.16 1.60
CA HIS A 92 19.10 -39.56 2.45
C HIS A 92 19.14 -38.03 2.34
N GLN A 93 18.05 -37.39 2.67
CA GLN A 93 17.86 -35.95 2.47
C GLN A 93 18.85 -35.02 3.21
N ARG A 94 19.42 -35.48 4.33
CA ARG A 94 20.35 -34.71 5.17
C ARG A 94 21.82 -34.89 4.81
N SER A 95 22.19 -36.04 4.20
CA SER A 95 23.59 -36.35 3.89
C SER A 95 23.72 -37.12 2.58
N GLU A 96 24.14 -36.41 1.53
CA GLU A 96 24.49 -37.05 0.24
C GLU A 96 25.59 -38.10 0.40
N GLN A 97 26.50 -37.89 1.36
CA GLN A 97 27.57 -38.87 1.69
C GLN A 97 27.02 -40.20 2.15
N GLN A 98 26.03 -40.20 3.04
CA GLN A 98 25.38 -41.44 3.53
C GLN A 98 24.68 -42.19 2.40
N GLY A 99 23.98 -41.47 1.51
CA GLY A 99 23.35 -42.09 0.36
C GLY A 99 24.35 -42.72 -0.60
N ILE A 100 25.49 -42.09 -0.84
CA ILE A 100 26.58 -42.70 -1.65
C ILE A 100 27.15 -43.95 -0.97
N LEU A 101 27.37 -43.92 0.33
CA LEU A 101 27.84 -45.08 1.09
C LEU A 101 26.83 -46.24 1.04
N GLU A 102 25.54 -45.94 1.15
CA GLU A 102 24.49 -46.93 1.02
C GLU A 102 24.49 -47.58 -0.38
N ILE A 103 24.59 -46.79 -1.45
CA ILE A 103 24.70 -47.29 -2.82
C ILE A 103 25.90 -48.22 -2.95
N GLN A 104 27.07 -47.81 -2.46
CA GLN A 104 28.28 -48.64 -2.50
C GLN A 104 28.12 -49.93 -1.70
N HIS A 105 27.53 -49.85 -0.51
CA HIS A 105 27.24 -51.02 0.32
C HIS A 105 26.29 -52.03 -0.37
N ARG A 106 25.22 -51.56 -1.01
CA ARG A 106 24.26 -52.40 -1.72
C ARG A 106 24.91 -53.10 -2.90
N ILE A 107 25.82 -52.45 -3.63
CA ILE A 107 26.57 -53.06 -4.73
C ILE A 107 27.50 -54.17 -4.20
N ILE A 108 28.21 -53.94 -3.09
CA ILE A 108 29.19 -54.91 -2.56
C ILE A 108 28.50 -56.08 -1.85
N SER A 109 27.38 -55.80 -1.16
CA SER A 109 26.70 -56.81 -0.36
C SER A 109 26.02 -57.91 -1.19
N GLY A 110 25.71 -57.65 -2.46
CA GLY A 110 25.03 -58.59 -3.34
C GLY A 110 23.63 -59.03 -2.88
N ARG A 111 23.09 -58.37 -1.82
CA ARG A 111 21.80 -58.73 -1.22
C ARG A 111 20.59 -58.21 -2.04
N GLU A 112 20.83 -57.33 -2.94
CA GLU A 112 19.81 -56.68 -3.78
C GLU A 112 20.31 -56.67 -5.23
N GLN A 113 19.43 -56.94 -6.20
CA GLN A 113 19.79 -56.79 -7.61
C GLN A 113 19.93 -55.28 -7.96
N VAL A 114 21.18 -54.83 -8.02
CA VAL A 114 21.50 -53.46 -8.38
C VAL A 114 21.50 -53.33 -9.89
N PRO A 115 20.68 -52.43 -10.50
CA PRO A 115 20.58 -52.31 -11.95
C PRO A 115 21.93 -52.03 -12.65
N GLY A 116 22.33 -52.95 -13.56
CA GLY A 116 23.61 -52.86 -14.27
C GLY A 116 24.80 -53.47 -13.52
N PHE A 117 24.55 -54.05 -12.35
CA PHE A 117 25.52 -54.78 -11.53
C PHE A 117 24.93 -56.07 -10.96
N GLU A 118 23.95 -56.63 -11.66
CA GLU A 118 23.21 -57.82 -11.23
C GLU A 118 24.13 -59.02 -10.99
N ASP A 119 25.19 -59.17 -11.79
CA ASP A 119 26.15 -60.23 -11.74
C ASP A 119 27.44 -59.97 -10.93
N TRP A 120 27.43 -58.80 -10.20
CA TRP A 120 28.62 -58.41 -9.45
C TRP A 120 28.72 -59.16 -8.12
N THR A 121 29.65 -60.09 -8.04
CA THR A 121 29.87 -60.99 -6.86
C THR A 121 31.10 -60.62 -6.04
N LYS A 122 31.89 -59.63 -6.46
CA LYS A 122 33.13 -59.24 -5.79
C LYS A 122 32.90 -58.36 -4.58
N ALA A 123 33.62 -58.60 -3.50
CA ALA A 123 33.59 -57.72 -2.29
C ALA A 123 34.27 -56.36 -2.49
N THR A 124 34.63 -55.99 -3.73
CA THR A 124 35.24 -54.71 -4.08
C THR A 124 34.28 -53.91 -4.98
N LEU A 125 34.41 -52.60 -4.96
CA LEU A 125 33.60 -51.72 -5.81
C LEU A 125 33.93 -51.94 -7.30
N PRO A 126 32.90 -52.07 -8.16
CA PRO A 126 33.13 -52.13 -9.59
C PRO A 126 33.74 -50.83 -10.14
N PRO A 127 34.41 -50.89 -11.29
CA PRO A 127 34.91 -49.70 -11.97
C PRO A 127 33.81 -48.67 -12.16
N GLY A 128 34.09 -47.43 -11.85
CA GLY A 128 33.11 -46.35 -11.95
C GLY A 128 32.22 -46.10 -10.72
N CYS A 129 32.27 -46.97 -9.69
CA CYS A 129 31.46 -46.86 -8.48
C CYS A 129 32.18 -46.21 -7.29
N SER A 130 33.31 -45.51 -7.53
CA SER A 130 33.93 -44.69 -6.47
C SER A 130 33.00 -43.56 -6.03
N ALA A 131 33.07 -43.14 -4.77
CA ALA A 131 32.25 -42.08 -4.23
C ALA A 131 32.34 -40.79 -5.07
N ALA A 132 33.54 -40.42 -5.53
CA ALA A 132 33.75 -39.27 -6.38
C ALA A 132 33.05 -39.37 -7.74
N ASN A 133 33.03 -40.59 -8.34
CA ASN A 133 32.38 -40.81 -9.61
C ASN A 133 30.85 -40.90 -9.46
N LEU A 134 30.35 -41.57 -8.43
CA LEU A 134 28.91 -41.64 -8.14
C LEU A 134 28.32 -40.24 -7.91
N ARG A 135 29.01 -39.32 -7.19
CA ARG A 135 28.57 -37.93 -7.05
C ARG A 135 28.42 -37.20 -8.40
N LYS A 136 29.27 -37.52 -9.38
CA LYS A 136 29.18 -36.94 -10.72
C LYS A 136 28.04 -37.54 -11.53
N VAL A 137 27.93 -38.88 -11.53
CA VAL A 137 26.94 -39.62 -12.30
C VAL A 137 25.53 -39.41 -11.77
N LEU A 138 25.39 -39.41 -10.44
CA LEU A 138 24.12 -39.19 -9.75
C LEU A 138 23.88 -37.74 -9.38
N ALA A 139 24.65 -36.81 -10.00
CA ALA A 139 24.48 -35.39 -9.75
C ALA A 139 23.03 -34.97 -9.94
N ARG A 140 22.45 -34.36 -8.89
CA ARG A 140 21.10 -33.82 -8.88
C ARG A 140 21.16 -32.34 -9.14
N THR A 141 20.21 -31.81 -9.89
CA THR A 141 20.01 -30.38 -10.03
C THR A 141 19.66 -29.75 -8.69
N LYS A 142 19.82 -28.44 -8.57
CA LYS A 142 19.41 -27.72 -7.35
C LYS A 142 17.91 -27.93 -7.07
N ALA A 143 17.08 -28.01 -8.11
CA ALA A 143 15.65 -28.28 -7.98
C ALA A 143 15.37 -29.69 -7.44
N GLU A 144 16.03 -30.74 -7.98
CA GLU A 144 15.89 -32.10 -7.47
C GLU A 144 16.31 -32.21 -5.99
N LYS A 145 17.44 -31.57 -5.62
CA LYS A 145 17.89 -31.53 -4.21
C LYS A 145 16.88 -30.84 -3.28
N GLN A 146 16.31 -29.74 -3.73
CA GLN A 146 15.27 -29.02 -2.96
C GLN A 146 13.97 -29.81 -2.88
N GLN A 147 13.58 -30.46 -3.98
CA GLN A 147 12.41 -31.34 -4.01
C GLN A 147 12.55 -32.48 -2.99
N GLY A 148 13.68 -33.17 -2.98
CA GLY A 148 13.92 -34.30 -2.06
C GLY A 148 14.00 -33.82 -0.59
N LYS A 149 14.53 -32.64 -0.32
CA LYS A 149 14.76 -32.14 1.05
C LYS A 149 13.55 -31.42 1.65
N TRP A 150 12.84 -30.64 0.86
CA TRP A 150 11.85 -29.69 1.32
C TRP A 150 10.53 -29.74 0.55
N GLY A 151 10.40 -30.65 -0.43
CA GLY A 151 9.21 -30.80 -1.24
C GLY A 151 9.10 -29.84 -2.43
N SER A 152 7.99 -29.94 -3.15
CA SER A 152 7.75 -29.23 -4.41
C SER A 152 7.83 -27.71 -4.29
N ARG A 153 7.43 -27.17 -3.15
CA ARG A 153 7.49 -25.72 -2.90
C ARG A 153 8.93 -25.21 -2.91
N ALA A 154 9.86 -25.92 -2.31
CA ALA A 154 11.27 -25.55 -2.30
C ALA A 154 11.94 -25.77 -3.67
N ALA A 155 11.55 -26.82 -4.39
CA ALA A 155 12.01 -27.06 -5.75
C ALA A 155 11.60 -25.93 -6.69
N ALA A 156 10.35 -25.51 -6.62
CA ALA A 156 9.84 -24.41 -7.42
C ALA A 156 10.60 -23.10 -7.17
N ALA A 157 11.11 -22.88 -5.97
CA ALA A 157 11.90 -21.70 -5.64
C ALA A 157 13.20 -21.56 -6.44
N VAL A 158 13.72 -22.66 -7.02
CA VAL A 158 14.95 -22.68 -7.83
C VAL A 158 14.72 -22.96 -9.31
N LEU A 159 13.47 -23.20 -9.72
CA LEU A 159 13.10 -23.32 -11.13
C LEU A 159 13.06 -21.95 -11.82
N PRO A 160 13.17 -21.90 -13.14
CA PRO A 160 12.94 -20.68 -13.91
C PRO A 160 11.59 -20.07 -13.57
N TYR A 161 11.53 -18.76 -13.55
CA TYR A 161 10.30 -18.00 -13.32
C TYR A 161 10.09 -16.96 -14.43
N VAL A 162 8.85 -16.57 -14.63
CA VAL A 162 8.54 -15.49 -15.55
C VAL A 162 9.02 -14.19 -14.93
N ARG A 163 9.86 -13.47 -15.67
CA ARG A 163 10.25 -12.11 -15.30
C ARG A 163 9.08 -11.19 -15.61
N THR A 164 8.63 -10.48 -14.60
CA THR A 164 7.66 -9.39 -14.73
C THR A 164 8.42 -8.06 -14.75
N SER A 165 7.91 -7.09 -15.47
CA SER A 165 8.46 -5.74 -15.53
C SER A 165 7.39 -4.73 -15.14
N ARG A 166 7.81 -3.63 -14.54
CA ARG A 166 6.95 -2.48 -14.28
C ARG A 166 6.90 -1.49 -15.44
N VAL A 167 7.72 -1.70 -16.48
CA VAL A 167 7.74 -0.84 -17.66
C VAL A 167 6.37 -0.81 -18.33
N GLY A 168 5.83 0.40 -18.52
CA GLY A 168 4.49 0.59 -19.06
C GLY A 168 3.35 0.44 -18.04
N LEU A 169 3.65 0.12 -16.78
CA LEU A 169 2.65 0.09 -15.71
C LEU A 169 2.46 1.50 -15.16
N PRO A 170 1.25 2.09 -15.25
CA PRO A 170 0.99 3.40 -14.67
C PRO A 170 0.85 3.33 -13.15
N VAL A 171 1.09 4.44 -12.48
CA VAL A 171 0.80 4.59 -11.04
C VAL A 171 -0.69 4.32 -10.79
N GLY A 172 -1.01 3.51 -9.78
CA GLY A 172 -2.38 3.09 -9.52
C GLY A 172 -2.90 1.98 -10.44
N GLY A 173 -2.10 1.50 -11.40
CA GLY A 173 -2.45 0.38 -12.28
C GLY A 173 -2.32 -0.99 -11.60
N GLN A 174 -1.53 -1.07 -10.55
CA GLN A 174 -1.41 -2.29 -9.76
C GLN A 174 -1.02 -1.98 -8.32
N TYR A 175 -1.88 -2.39 -7.39
CA TYR A 175 -1.61 -2.33 -5.97
C TYR A 175 -1.34 -3.72 -5.40
N MET A 176 -0.37 -3.81 -4.51
CA MET A 176 -0.10 -4.99 -3.71
C MET A 176 -0.46 -4.72 -2.26
N PHE A 177 -1.18 -5.67 -1.66
CA PHE A 177 -1.56 -5.64 -0.25
C PHE A 177 -0.92 -6.80 0.49
N ASP A 178 -0.49 -6.53 1.70
CA ASP A 178 0.06 -7.54 2.60
C ASP A 178 -0.23 -7.19 4.04
N ASP A 179 -0.34 -8.22 4.87
CA ASP A 179 -0.33 -8.08 6.31
C ASP A 179 1.06 -8.42 6.84
N VAL A 180 1.55 -7.62 7.76
CA VAL A 180 2.86 -7.81 8.36
C VAL A 180 2.82 -7.73 9.88
N TRP A 181 3.44 -8.72 10.51
CA TRP A 181 3.78 -8.65 11.91
C TRP A 181 5.12 -7.96 12.07
N HIS A 182 5.10 -6.78 12.69
CA HIS A 182 6.36 -6.15 13.03
C HIS A 182 7.09 -6.96 14.09
N ASP A 183 8.38 -7.17 13.86
CA ASP A 183 9.25 -7.90 14.77
C ASP A 183 9.67 -7.05 15.98
N HIS A 184 8.70 -6.29 16.53
CA HIS A 184 8.90 -5.43 17.69
C HIS A 184 7.77 -5.59 18.69
N TYR A 185 8.13 -5.59 19.96
CA TYR A 185 7.20 -5.37 21.06
C TYR A 185 7.09 -3.88 21.36
N VAL A 186 5.87 -3.43 21.55
CA VAL A 186 5.53 -2.07 22.00
C VAL A 186 4.62 -2.16 23.21
N THR A 187 4.47 -1.08 23.97
CA THR A 187 3.46 -1.00 25.01
C THR A 187 2.16 -0.45 24.47
N PHE A 188 1.08 -1.13 24.83
CA PHE A 188 -0.28 -0.63 24.61
C PHE A 188 -1.12 -0.92 25.86
N ALA A 189 -1.74 0.11 26.42
CA ALA A 189 -2.43 0.03 27.72
C ALA A 189 -1.57 -0.66 28.80
N GLY A 190 -0.29 -0.32 28.86
CA GLY A 190 0.69 -0.86 29.81
C GLY A 190 1.23 -2.26 29.48
N LYS A 191 0.65 -2.99 28.52
CA LYS A 191 1.02 -4.37 28.20
C LYS A 191 1.99 -4.43 27.00
N PRO A 192 2.96 -5.35 27.01
CA PRO A 192 3.80 -5.59 25.84
C PRO A 192 2.97 -6.33 24.77
N VAL A 193 2.87 -5.75 23.58
CA VAL A 193 2.10 -6.30 22.45
C VAL A 193 2.93 -6.20 21.17
N ARG A 194 2.63 -7.06 20.21
CA ARG A 194 3.16 -6.91 18.84
C ARG A 194 2.23 -6.04 18.00
N VAL A 195 2.78 -5.42 16.97
CA VAL A 195 2.02 -4.58 16.04
C VAL A 195 1.74 -5.37 14.77
N LEU A 196 0.50 -5.38 14.36
CA LEU A 196 0.02 -5.86 13.07
C LEU A 196 -0.25 -4.68 12.16
N GLU A 197 0.09 -4.82 10.88
CA GLU A 197 -0.12 -3.79 9.88
C GLU A 197 -0.71 -4.37 8.59
N PHE A 198 -1.69 -3.69 8.02
CA PHE A 198 -2.00 -3.76 6.59
C PHE A 198 -1.23 -2.70 5.84
N GLY A 199 -0.64 -3.07 4.73
CA GLY A 199 0.05 -2.12 3.92
C GLY A 199 -0.30 -2.18 2.45
N ALA A 200 -0.38 -1.01 1.85
CA ALA A 200 -0.63 -0.82 0.43
C ALA A 200 0.63 -0.30 -0.28
N HIS A 201 0.99 -0.97 -1.36
CA HIS A 201 2.17 -0.69 -2.16
C HIS A 201 1.79 -0.53 -3.63
N ASP A 202 2.19 0.57 -4.24
CA ASP A 202 2.03 0.77 -5.67
C ASP A 202 3.21 0.15 -6.42
N VAL A 203 2.92 -0.77 -7.34
CA VAL A 203 3.95 -1.52 -8.06
C VAL A 203 4.72 -0.64 -9.03
N ALA A 204 4.05 0.30 -9.68
CA ALA A 204 4.68 1.17 -10.67
C ALA A 204 5.73 2.08 -10.03
N SER A 205 5.36 2.82 -9.01
CA SER A 205 6.26 3.74 -8.31
C SER A 205 7.18 3.07 -7.29
N GLY A 206 6.82 1.86 -6.82
CA GLY A 206 7.51 1.22 -5.71
C GLY A 206 7.28 1.89 -4.35
N CYS A 207 6.24 2.73 -4.23
CA CYS A 207 5.92 3.49 -3.04
C CYS A 207 5.01 2.70 -2.09
N ARG A 208 5.32 2.69 -0.79
CA ARG A 208 4.39 2.33 0.28
C ARG A 208 3.55 3.57 0.56
N PHE A 209 2.37 3.67 -0.03
CA PHE A 209 1.59 4.91 -0.05
C PHE A 209 0.53 4.98 1.04
N ASP A 210 0.10 3.83 1.60
CA ASP A 210 -0.86 3.79 2.69
C ASP A 210 -0.61 2.56 3.59
N TRP A 211 -0.98 2.68 4.85
CA TRP A 211 -0.89 1.61 5.85
C TRP A 211 -1.86 1.84 7.00
N GLY A 212 -2.34 0.75 7.58
CA GLY A 212 -3.13 0.77 8.79
C GLY A 212 -2.59 -0.27 9.76
N HIS A 213 -2.32 0.10 11.00
CA HIS A 213 -1.77 -0.80 12.00
C HIS A 213 -2.55 -0.77 13.30
N MET A 214 -2.46 -1.87 14.04
CA MET A 214 -3.09 -2.01 15.35
C MET A 214 -2.26 -2.88 16.28
N PRO A 215 -2.38 -2.66 17.60
CA PRO A 215 -1.77 -3.52 18.57
C PRO A 215 -2.50 -4.87 18.62
N PHE A 216 -1.76 -5.96 18.74
CA PHE A 216 -2.33 -7.29 18.91
C PHE A 216 -2.73 -7.51 20.38
N VAL A 217 -3.99 -7.36 20.67
CA VAL A 217 -4.52 -7.47 22.03
C VAL A 217 -5.46 -8.66 22.18
N THR A 218 -5.49 -9.23 23.39
CA THR A 218 -6.48 -10.24 23.79
C THR A 218 -7.77 -9.52 24.17
N LEU A 219 -8.91 -9.97 23.65
CA LEU A 219 -10.20 -9.36 24.00
C LEU A 219 -10.54 -9.61 25.46
N PRO A 220 -11.05 -8.60 26.19
CA PRO A 220 -11.41 -8.76 27.61
C PRO A 220 -12.48 -9.83 27.83
N ASP A 221 -13.45 -9.91 26.93
CA ASP A 221 -14.63 -10.79 27.05
C ASP A 221 -14.35 -12.23 26.62
N ASP A 222 -13.30 -12.47 25.87
CA ASP A 222 -12.88 -13.81 25.44
C ASP A 222 -11.34 -13.89 25.34
N PRO A 223 -10.65 -14.39 26.37
CA PRO A 223 -9.20 -14.51 26.39
C PRO A 223 -8.63 -15.42 25.30
N LYS A 224 -9.45 -16.29 24.71
CA LYS A 224 -9.06 -17.15 23.60
C LYS A 224 -9.18 -16.44 22.25
N LYS A 225 -10.00 -15.39 22.17
CA LYS A 225 -10.11 -14.55 20.99
C LYS A 225 -9.13 -13.41 21.10
N ARG A 226 -8.28 -13.31 20.11
CA ARG A 226 -7.33 -12.22 19.95
C ARG A 226 -7.86 -11.31 18.85
N LYS A 227 -7.92 -10.01 19.12
CA LYS A 227 -8.25 -9.04 18.10
C LYS A 227 -7.02 -8.90 17.19
N ALA A 228 -7.11 -9.41 15.99
CA ALA A 228 -6.14 -9.24 14.92
C ALA A 228 -6.80 -8.46 13.78
N LEU A 229 -5.99 -7.99 12.85
CA LEU A 229 -6.49 -7.56 11.56
C LEU A 229 -7.18 -8.76 10.88
N ASP A 230 -8.39 -8.56 10.39
CA ASP A 230 -9.20 -9.56 9.72
C ASP A 230 -9.66 -9.08 8.33
N ASN A 231 -10.40 -9.92 7.62
CA ASN A 231 -10.88 -9.61 6.29
C ASN A 231 -11.85 -8.41 6.29
N GLU A 232 -12.59 -8.20 7.37
CA GLU A 232 -13.46 -7.03 7.51
C GLU A 232 -12.64 -5.76 7.61
N MET A 233 -11.62 -5.75 8.46
CA MET A 233 -10.70 -4.62 8.61
C MET A 233 -9.94 -4.34 7.31
N PHE A 234 -9.52 -5.39 6.60
CA PHE A 234 -8.89 -5.24 5.30
C PHE A 234 -9.83 -4.60 4.27
N ARG A 235 -11.10 -5.01 4.23
CA ARG A 235 -12.12 -4.42 3.37
C ARG A 235 -12.30 -2.92 3.63
N LEU A 236 -12.35 -2.53 4.90
CA LEU A 236 -12.46 -1.12 5.31
C LEU A 236 -11.21 -0.31 4.93
N PHE A 237 -10.03 -0.91 5.09
CA PHE A 237 -8.76 -0.31 4.67
C PHE A 237 -8.72 -0.09 3.16
N LEU A 238 -9.07 -1.11 2.38
CA LEU A 238 -9.14 -1.02 0.92
C LEU A 238 -10.18 0.01 0.47
N ALA A 239 -11.37 0.03 1.08
CA ALA A 239 -12.40 1.01 0.78
C ALA A 239 -11.87 2.44 1.00
N ASN A 240 -11.14 2.68 2.10
CA ASN A 240 -10.50 3.97 2.33
C ASN A 240 -9.52 4.34 1.21
N ILE A 241 -8.66 3.41 0.79
CA ILE A 241 -7.69 3.65 -0.29
C ILE A 241 -8.39 4.01 -1.58
N LEU A 242 -9.36 3.21 -2.02
CA LEU A 242 -10.05 3.44 -3.29
C LEU A 242 -10.86 4.74 -3.31
N TYR A 243 -11.40 5.15 -2.16
CA TYR A 243 -12.16 6.39 -2.03
C TYR A 243 -11.28 7.63 -1.86
N SER A 244 -10.19 7.53 -1.08
CA SER A 244 -9.33 8.69 -0.77
C SER A 244 -8.21 8.90 -1.78
N THR A 245 -7.56 7.82 -2.20
CA THR A 245 -6.42 7.80 -3.13
C THR A 245 -6.87 7.52 -4.55
N GLY A 246 -7.62 6.43 -4.76
CA GLY A 246 -8.15 6.06 -6.06
C GLY A 246 -7.41 4.92 -6.75
N TYR A 247 -7.63 4.79 -8.07
CA TYR A 247 -7.10 3.76 -8.96
C TYR A 247 -6.91 4.32 -10.38
N HIS A 248 -6.05 3.69 -11.18
CA HIS A 248 -5.81 4.16 -12.55
C HIS A 248 -7.03 3.86 -13.46
N PRO A 249 -7.53 4.85 -14.24
CA PRO A 249 -8.75 4.69 -15.04
C PRO A 249 -8.65 3.64 -16.14
N ASP A 250 -7.47 3.40 -16.71
CA ASP A 250 -7.28 2.40 -17.77
C ASP A 250 -7.19 0.96 -17.22
N GLY A 251 -7.19 0.79 -15.91
CA GLY A 251 -7.18 -0.50 -15.25
C GLY A 251 -6.38 -0.52 -13.97
N CYS A 252 -6.89 -1.22 -12.96
CA CYS A 252 -6.21 -1.43 -11.69
C CYS A 252 -6.32 -2.90 -11.27
N LEU A 253 -5.18 -3.53 -11.00
CA LEU A 253 -5.11 -4.87 -10.44
C LEU A 253 -4.82 -4.79 -8.96
N LEU A 254 -5.76 -5.21 -8.12
CA LEU A 254 -5.59 -5.34 -6.68
C LEU A 254 -5.04 -6.74 -6.38
N MET A 255 -3.79 -6.83 -5.99
CA MET A 255 -3.16 -8.09 -5.63
C MET A 255 -3.28 -8.35 -4.12
N MET A 256 -4.02 -9.39 -3.78
CA MET A 256 -4.35 -9.76 -2.40
C MET A 256 -3.83 -11.15 -2.06
N GLU A 257 -3.82 -11.48 -0.76
CA GLU A 257 -3.52 -12.83 -0.28
C GLU A 257 -4.77 -13.71 -0.16
N HIS A 258 -4.52 -15.02 0.03
CA HIS A 258 -5.57 -15.95 0.47
C HIS A 258 -5.82 -15.90 1.98
N GLY A 259 -5.07 -15.10 2.72
CA GLY A 259 -5.14 -14.95 4.17
C GLY A 259 -6.03 -13.79 4.61
N THR A 260 -5.47 -12.97 5.48
CA THR A 260 -6.15 -11.85 6.14
C THR A 260 -6.43 -10.69 5.18
N ALA A 261 -5.47 -10.39 4.28
CA ALA A 261 -5.61 -9.34 3.26
C ALA A 261 -6.40 -9.85 2.04
N ASN A 262 -7.69 -10.13 2.24
CA ASN A 262 -8.58 -10.72 1.24
C ASN A 262 -9.99 -10.12 1.29
N LEU A 263 -10.71 -10.20 0.16
CA LEU A 263 -12.12 -9.83 0.03
C LEU A 263 -12.98 -11.07 -0.24
N SER A 264 -14.22 -11.04 0.25
CA SER A 264 -15.23 -12.04 -0.16
C SER A 264 -15.66 -11.81 -1.61
N GLU A 265 -16.12 -12.88 -2.26
CA GLU A 265 -16.59 -12.85 -3.67
C GLU A 265 -17.65 -11.78 -3.91
N LYS A 266 -18.54 -11.53 -2.95
CA LYS A 266 -19.55 -10.47 -3.00
C LYS A 266 -18.95 -9.09 -3.25
N TYR A 267 -17.89 -8.73 -2.53
CA TYR A 267 -17.25 -7.43 -2.65
C TYR A 267 -16.35 -7.36 -3.88
N ILE A 268 -15.75 -8.48 -4.29
CA ILE A 268 -15.01 -8.56 -5.56
C ILE A 268 -15.94 -8.31 -6.75
N ALA A 269 -17.13 -8.94 -6.75
CA ALA A 269 -18.14 -8.72 -7.77
C ALA A 269 -18.63 -7.26 -7.76
N ALA A 270 -18.93 -6.70 -6.59
CA ALA A 270 -19.36 -5.31 -6.48
C ALA A 270 -18.30 -4.32 -7.03
N LEU A 271 -17.02 -4.53 -6.74
CA LEU A 271 -15.93 -3.73 -7.31
C LEU A 271 -15.89 -3.85 -8.83
N HIS A 272 -15.92 -5.08 -9.35
CA HIS A 272 -15.85 -5.32 -10.78
C HIS A 272 -17.04 -4.69 -11.53
N ASP A 273 -18.26 -4.96 -11.08
CA ASP A 273 -19.48 -4.55 -11.78
C ASP A 273 -19.67 -3.02 -11.74
N ARG A 274 -19.44 -2.41 -10.57
CA ARG A 274 -19.62 -0.96 -10.38
C ARG A 274 -18.51 -0.11 -10.99
N THR A 275 -17.35 -0.70 -11.31
CA THR A 275 -16.26 -0.01 -12.03
C THR A 275 -16.17 -0.44 -13.50
N GLY A 276 -17.13 -1.20 -14.01
CA GLY A 276 -17.12 -1.68 -15.40
C GLY A 276 -15.91 -2.59 -15.70
N GLY A 277 -15.41 -3.34 -14.71
CA GLY A 277 -14.27 -4.22 -14.86
C GLY A 277 -12.90 -3.54 -14.85
N VAL A 278 -12.86 -2.22 -14.61
CA VAL A 278 -11.60 -1.46 -14.49
C VAL A 278 -10.79 -1.94 -13.28
N ILE A 279 -11.45 -2.13 -12.13
CA ILE A 279 -10.82 -2.73 -10.95
C ILE A 279 -10.97 -4.25 -11.02
N ARG A 280 -9.83 -4.93 -10.99
CA ARG A 280 -9.75 -6.40 -10.97
C ARG A 280 -9.03 -6.87 -9.72
N VAL A 281 -9.46 -7.98 -9.16
CA VAL A 281 -8.83 -8.57 -7.97
C VAL A 281 -8.07 -9.82 -8.38
N GLY A 282 -6.78 -9.87 -8.07
CA GLY A 282 -5.91 -11.01 -8.24
C GLY A 282 -5.55 -11.64 -6.90
N MET A 283 -5.95 -12.90 -6.71
CA MET A 283 -5.67 -13.64 -5.48
C MET A 283 -4.34 -14.38 -5.60
N GLY A 284 -3.39 -14.06 -4.74
CA GLY A 284 -2.10 -14.75 -4.67
C GLY A 284 -1.21 -14.68 -5.91
N GLY A 285 -1.30 -13.60 -6.66
CA GLY A 285 -0.71 -13.44 -7.96
C GLY A 285 -1.77 -13.52 -9.05
N MET A 286 -1.58 -13.31 -10.25
CA MET A 286 -2.54 -13.21 -11.37
C MET A 286 -3.70 -14.22 -11.27
N THR A 287 -4.88 -13.82 -11.76
CA THR A 287 -6.09 -14.65 -11.87
C THR A 287 -5.80 -16.05 -12.43
N GLY A 288 -6.51 -17.08 -11.98
CA GLY A 288 -6.41 -18.51 -12.26
C GLY A 288 -5.49 -19.03 -13.38
N ALA A 289 -5.61 -18.50 -14.62
CA ALA A 289 -4.75 -18.85 -15.74
C ALA A 289 -3.29 -18.38 -15.56
N GLY A 290 -3.08 -17.22 -14.94
CA GLY A 290 -1.75 -16.71 -14.61
C GLY A 290 -1.04 -17.54 -13.56
N ASN A 291 -1.77 -18.11 -12.61
CA ASN A 291 -1.22 -19.01 -11.61
C ASN A 291 -0.73 -20.33 -12.22
N ALA A 292 -1.44 -20.85 -13.21
CA ALA A 292 -1.03 -22.05 -13.95
C ALA A 292 0.22 -21.80 -14.82
N LEU A 293 0.27 -20.64 -15.50
CA LEU A 293 1.40 -20.25 -16.35
C LEU A 293 2.69 -19.99 -15.55
N MET A 294 2.56 -19.59 -14.28
CA MET A 294 3.70 -19.29 -13.40
C MET A 294 4.20 -20.52 -12.62
N GLY A 295 3.86 -21.69 -13.06
CA GLY A 295 4.28 -22.93 -12.44
C GLY A 295 3.37 -23.35 -11.29
N GLY A 296 2.07 -23.35 -11.52
CA GLY A 296 0.96 -23.71 -10.63
C GLY A 296 1.11 -25.01 -9.84
N TRP A 297 2.13 -25.05 -9.01
CA TRP A 297 2.48 -26.11 -8.10
C TRP A 297 1.79 -25.98 -6.76
N ALA A 298 1.08 -24.89 -6.61
CA ALA A 298 0.25 -24.69 -5.46
C ALA A 298 -1.14 -25.27 -5.77
N GLY A 299 -1.54 -26.31 -5.07
CA GLY A 299 -2.90 -26.81 -5.08
C GLY A 299 -3.91 -25.67 -4.85
N ARG A 300 -5.20 -25.91 -5.07
CA ARG A 300 -6.27 -24.94 -4.83
C ARG A 300 -6.04 -24.22 -3.49
N GLY A 301 -5.83 -22.91 -3.52
CA GLY A 301 -5.68 -22.06 -2.33
C GLY A 301 -4.27 -21.67 -1.92
N ALA A 302 -3.20 -22.12 -2.59
CA ALA A 302 -1.84 -21.66 -2.27
C ALA A 302 -1.37 -20.60 -3.26
N GLY A 303 -1.09 -19.39 -2.76
CA GLY A 303 -0.53 -18.29 -3.55
C GLY A 303 0.92 -18.55 -3.98
N ASN A 304 1.36 -17.85 -5.02
CA ASN A 304 2.76 -17.87 -5.43
C ASN A 304 3.52 -16.75 -4.70
N PRO A 305 4.38 -17.06 -3.71
CA PRO A 305 5.07 -16.04 -2.91
C PRO A 305 5.97 -15.12 -3.74
N ARG A 306 6.37 -15.52 -4.95
CA ARG A 306 7.23 -14.71 -5.82
C ARG A 306 6.55 -13.44 -6.33
N TYR A 307 5.22 -13.40 -6.41
CA TYR A 307 4.50 -12.17 -6.73
C TYR A 307 4.65 -11.10 -5.67
N LYS A 308 4.87 -11.52 -4.44
CA LYS A 308 5.06 -10.63 -3.29
C LYS A 308 6.52 -10.27 -3.03
N ALA A 309 7.46 -10.77 -3.83
CA ALA A 309 8.89 -10.50 -3.62
C ALA A 309 9.20 -9.01 -3.46
N MET A 310 8.45 -8.13 -4.14
CA MET A 310 8.63 -6.69 -4.02
C MET A 310 8.25 -6.19 -2.62
N ILE A 311 7.11 -6.62 -2.08
CA ILE A 311 6.63 -6.20 -0.77
C ILE A 311 7.44 -6.89 0.34
N GLU A 312 7.89 -8.14 0.14
CA GLU A 312 8.80 -8.84 1.05
C GLU A 312 10.17 -8.15 1.13
N CYS A 313 10.71 -7.67 0.00
CA CYS A 313 11.92 -6.87 -0.02
C CYS A 313 11.74 -5.55 0.74
N LEU A 314 10.58 -4.91 0.61
CA LEU A 314 10.24 -3.71 1.36
C LEU A 314 10.18 -3.99 2.87
N HIS A 315 9.50 -5.06 3.29
CA HIS A 315 9.45 -5.47 4.69
C HIS A 315 10.86 -5.72 5.26
N SER A 316 11.74 -6.37 4.48
CA SER A 316 13.13 -6.57 4.90
C SER A 316 13.87 -5.24 5.11
N LEU A 317 13.62 -4.23 4.26
CA LEU A 317 14.21 -2.90 4.43
C LEU A 317 13.68 -2.20 5.69
N ILE A 318 12.36 -2.28 5.93
CA ILE A 318 11.72 -1.71 7.12
C ILE A 318 12.30 -2.36 8.38
N HIS A 319 12.36 -3.68 8.43
CA HIS A 319 12.91 -4.41 9.58
C HIS A 319 14.40 -4.09 9.82
N ASN A 320 15.18 -3.88 8.77
CA ASN A 320 16.57 -3.46 8.91
C ASN A 320 16.71 -2.07 9.55
N VAL A 321 15.85 -1.12 9.18
CA VAL A 321 15.83 0.22 9.77
C VAL A 321 15.35 0.16 11.22
N LEU A 322 14.28 -0.58 11.48
CA LEU A 322 13.71 -0.74 12.82
C LEU A 322 14.60 -1.58 13.75
N GLY A 323 15.52 -2.38 13.21
CA GLY A 323 16.35 -3.33 13.98
C GLY A 323 17.23 -2.72 15.08
N ALA A 324 17.43 -1.40 15.05
CA ALA A 324 18.14 -0.66 16.09
C ALA A 324 17.25 -0.26 17.28
N LEU A 325 15.92 -0.38 17.16
CA LEU A 325 14.99 0.03 18.20
C LEU A 325 14.85 -1.04 19.30
N PRO A 326 14.53 -0.64 20.53
CA PRO A 326 14.29 -1.58 21.62
C PRO A 326 13.03 -2.42 21.36
N GLY A 327 13.03 -3.66 21.85
CA GLY A 327 11.87 -4.55 21.72
C GLY A 327 11.87 -5.47 20.50
N GLN A 328 12.94 -5.51 19.72
CA GLN A 328 13.06 -6.40 18.56
C GLN A 328 12.94 -7.87 18.96
N SER A 329 12.05 -8.63 18.29
CA SER A 329 11.75 -10.03 18.58
C SER A 329 11.98 -10.98 17.39
N GLY A 330 12.41 -10.46 16.24
CA GLY A 330 12.56 -11.21 15.00
C GLY A 330 13.73 -12.17 14.95
N ARG A 331 13.92 -12.81 13.81
CA ARG A 331 14.99 -13.78 13.54
C ARG A 331 16.38 -13.19 13.75
N ASP A 332 16.53 -11.91 13.42
CA ASP A 332 17.79 -11.16 13.42
C ASP A 332 17.98 -10.34 14.71
N ARG A 333 17.22 -10.67 15.75
CA ARG A 333 17.36 -10.02 17.05
C ARG A 333 18.81 -10.20 17.57
N ARG A 334 19.45 -9.09 17.84
CA ARG A 334 20.84 -9.08 18.31
C ARG A 334 20.99 -9.56 19.75
N GLN A 335 19.95 -9.41 20.56
CA GLN A 335 19.94 -9.75 22.00
C GLN A 335 18.59 -10.33 22.41
N PRO A 336 18.29 -11.61 22.08
CA PRO A 336 17.03 -12.25 22.43
C PRO A 336 16.73 -12.26 23.92
N GLU A 337 17.73 -12.55 24.74
CA GLU A 337 17.63 -12.59 26.20
C GLU A 337 17.23 -11.24 26.79
N SER A 338 17.76 -10.14 26.22
CA SER A 338 17.41 -8.78 26.62
C SER A 338 15.91 -8.48 26.34
N THR A 339 15.40 -8.89 25.19
CA THR A 339 13.97 -8.67 24.86
C THR A 339 13.06 -9.49 25.76
N ASP A 340 13.38 -10.75 26.02
CA ASP A 340 12.60 -11.60 26.92
C ASP A 340 12.62 -11.05 28.37
N GLY A 341 13.77 -10.55 28.82
CA GLY A 341 13.89 -9.85 30.10
C GLY A 341 13.05 -8.57 30.17
N MET A 342 13.05 -7.78 29.10
CA MET A 342 12.19 -6.57 29.01
C MET A 342 10.71 -6.91 29.04
N ILE A 343 10.27 -7.99 28.36
CA ILE A 343 8.88 -8.44 28.39
C ILE A 343 8.49 -8.85 29.80
N ALA A 344 9.33 -9.62 30.47
CA ALA A 344 9.09 -10.04 31.86
C ALA A 344 8.99 -8.83 32.79
N TYR A 345 9.90 -7.87 32.65
CA TYR A 345 9.89 -6.63 33.42
C TYR A 345 8.63 -5.79 33.16
N GLN A 346 8.23 -5.60 31.89
CA GLN A 346 7.02 -4.87 31.54
C GLN A 346 5.77 -5.54 32.13
N ASN A 347 5.71 -6.86 32.12
CA ASN A 347 4.61 -7.59 32.75
C ASN A 347 4.57 -7.40 34.28
N GLN A 348 5.72 -7.24 34.94
CA GLN A 348 5.78 -6.87 36.35
C GLN A 348 5.27 -5.44 36.59
N LEU A 349 5.70 -4.49 35.74
CA LEU A 349 5.20 -3.11 35.78
C LEU A 349 3.69 -3.04 35.62
N CYS A 350 3.09 -3.78 34.67
CA CYS A 350 1.64 -3.85 34.50
C CYS A 350 0.89 -4.27 35.75
N LYS A 351 1.46 -5.19 36.52
CA LYS A 351 0.86 -5.64 37.80
C LYS A 351 1.02 -4.61 38.90
N ALA A 352 2.08 -3.79 38.86
CA ALA A 352 2.37 -2.77 39.85
C ALA A 352 1.61 -1.46 39.62
N LEU A 353 1.42 -1.04 38.36
CA LEU A 353 0.80 0.23 37.97
C LEU A 353 -0.51 0.56 38.71
N PRO A 354 -1.49 -0.35 38.84
CA PRO A 354 -2.75 -0.04 39.55
C PRO A 354 -2.57 0.29 41.03
N ARG A 355 -1.41 -0.06 41.61
CA ARG A 355 -1.11 0.15 43.04
C ARG A 355 -0.31 1.42 43.30
N LEU A 356 0.18 2.07 42.24
CA LEU A 356 1.08 3.22 42.32
C LEU A 356 0.35 4.57 42.40
N GLY A 357 -0.97 4.61 42.07
CA GLY A 357 -1.73 5.86 42.03
C GLY A 357 -1.06 6.91 41.14
N GLU A 358 -0.88 8.10 41.63
CA GLU A 358 -0.23 9.23 40.96
C GLU A 358 1.23 8.99 40.54
N TYR A 359 1.92 8.04 41.14
CA TYR A 359 3.28 7.66 40.76
C TYR A 359 3.33 6.80 39.48
N ALA A 360 2.19 6.34 38.97
CA ALA A 360 2.14 5.51 37.77
C ALA A 360 2.71 6.22 36.54
N ASP A 361 2.50 7.53 36.43
CA ASP A 361 2.98 8.35 35.31
C ASP A 361 4.51 8.56 35.32
N MET A 362 5.15 8.31 36.46
CA MET A 362 6.61 8.39 36.59
C MET A 362 7.31 7.14 36.07
N ILE A 363 6.60 6.04 35.85
CA ILE A 363 7.13 4.77 35.38
C ILE A 363 7.38 4.85 33.88
N LYS A 364 8.63 4.57 33.47
CA LYS A 364 9.01 4.47 32.06
C LYS A 364 9.03 3.02 31.60
N SER A 365 8.34 2.74 30.52
CA SER A 365 8.39 1.43 29.86
C SER A 365 9.75 1.20 29.19
N PRO A 366 10.31 -0.04 29.20
CA PRO A 366 11.47 -0.38 28.40
C PRO A 366 11.15 -0.46 26.90
N PHE A 367 9.87 -0.50 26.51
CA PHE A 367 9.41 -0.49 25.13
C PHE A 367 8.87 0.88 24.74
N LEU A 368 8.91 1.16 23.44
CA LEU A 368 8.20 2.30 22.89
C LEU A 368 6.69 2.13 23.12
N ASP A 369 6.00 3.23 23.30
CA ASP A 369 4.55 3.26 23.23
C ASP A 369 4.07 2.99 21.80
N PHE A 370 2.90 2.40 21.65
CA PHE A 370 2.30 2.08 20.36
C PHE A 370 2.19 3.31 19.44
N TYR A 371 1.81 4.45 19.97
CA TYR A 371 1.68 5.68 19.17
C TYR A 371 3.03 6.23 18.76
N GLN A 372 4.04 6.17 19.62
CA GLN A 372 5.42 6.55 19.29
C GLN A 372 5.97 5.63 18.18
N PHE A 373 5.73 4.32 18.30
CA PHE A 373 6.13 3.38 17.26
C PHE A 373 5.43 3.66 15.92
N SER A 374 4.15 4.05 15.96
CA SER A 374 3.38 4.46 14.77
C SER A 374 3.99 5.67 14.08
N LEU A 375 4.43 6.66 14.83
CA LEU A 375 5.12 7.84 14.29
C LEU A 375 6.47 7.45 13.67
N ILE A 376 7.23 6.59 14.33
CA ILE A 376 8.51 6.08 13.80
C ILE A 376 8.28 5.31 12.50
N LEU A 377 7.26 4.46 12.42
CA LEU A 377 6.91 3.75 11.18
C LEU A 377 6.63 4.72 10.03
N ARG A 378 5.86 5.77 10.29
CA ARG A 378 5.59 6.82 9.31
C ARG A 378 6.89 7.44 8.79
N ASP A 379 7.81 7.76 9.68
CA ASP A 379 9.09 8.37 9.31
C ASP A 379 9.99 7.38 8.56
N VAL A 380 9.97 6.10 8.93
CA VAL A 380 10.68 5.01 8.21
C VAL A 380 10.14 4.88 6.78
N TYR A 381 8.81 4.90 6.61
CA TYR A 381 8.22 4.87 5.26
C TYR A 381 8.57 6.11 4.45
N ALA A 382 8.56 7.28 5.07
CA ALA A 382 9.00 8.51 4.42
C ALA A 382 10.47 8.40 3.95
N ILE A 383 11.37 7.90 4.79
CA ILE A 383 12.79 7.68 4.44
C ILE A 383 12.91 6.70 3.27
N ILE A 384 12.23 5.56 3.33
CA ILE A 384 12.29 4.53 2.29
C ILE A 384 11.72 5.04 0.97
N ASN A 385 10.58 5.73 1.01
CA ASN A 385 9.91 6.24 -0.18
C ASN A 385 10.66 7.42 -0.83
N ASN A 386 11.39 8.21 -0.06
CA ASN A 386 12.15 9.37 -0.57
C ASN A 386 13.59 9.03 -1.00
N ARG A 387 14.06 7.80 -0.81
CA ARG A 387 15.41 7.44 -1.23
C ARG A 387 15.55 7.44 -2.75
N THR A 388 16.67 7.93 -3.26
CA THR A 388 17.04 7.95 -4.68
C THR A 388 18.07 6.87 -5.04
N ASN A 389 18.73 6.26 -4.06
CA ASN A 389 19.76 5.22 -4.23
C ASN A 389 19.19 3.80 -4.32
N HIS A 390 17.97 3.63 -4.84
CA HIS A 390 17.32 2.34 -5.00
C HIS A 390 17.68 1.66 -6.34
N MET A 391 17.40 0.36 -6.45
CA MET A 391 17.64 -0.46 -7.65
C MET A 391 16.32 -0.99 -8.23
N LEU A 392 15.26 -0.16 -8.22
CA LEU A 392 13.99 -0.54 -8.80
C LEU A 392 14.12 -0.76 -10.31
N GLU A 393 13.59 -1.88 -10.80
CA GLU A 393 13.71 -2.31 -12.18
C GLU A 393 12.94 -1.37 -13.11
N GLY A 394 13.41 -1.19 -14.35
CA GLY A 394 12.73 -0.43 -15.39
C GLY A 394 12.68 1.09 -15.15
N TRP A 395 13.42 1.62 -14.17
CA TRP A 395 13.30 3.03 -13.75
C TRP A 395 13.70 4.02 -14.87
N ARG A 396 14.74 3.68 -15.62
CA ARG A 396 15.19 4.48 -16.77
C ARG A 396 14.19 4.39 -17.93
N GLU A 397 13.71 3.20 -18.21
CA GLU A 397 12.77 2.92 -19.29
C GLU A 397 11.40 3.58 -19.04
N CYS A 398 11.02 3.74 -17.77
CA CYS A 398 9.83 4.49 -17.36
C CYS A 398 10.04 6.01 -17.35
N GLY A 399 11.22 6.52 -17.65
CA GLY A 399 11.51 7.95 -17.65
C GLY A 399 11.69 8.57 -16.24
N HIS A 400 11.92 7.74 -15.22
CA HIS A 400 12.06 8.18 -13.83
C HIS A 400 13.50 8.56 -13.46
N MET A 401 14.22 9.14 -14.40
CA MET A 401 15.58 9.65 -14.21
C MET A 401 15.57 11.18 -14.26
N ILE A 402 16.26 11.78 -13.32
CA ILE A 402 16.52 13.22 -13.30
C ILE A 402 17.93 13.45 -13.82
N ARG A 403 18.10 14.45 -14.65
CA ARG A 403 19.42 14.97 -15.04
C ARG A 403 19.67 16.26 -14.29
N GLU A 404 20.70 16.25 -13.50
CA GLU A 404 21.14 17.40 -12.70
C GLU A 404 22.50 17.86 -13.23
N TYR A 405 22.65 19.16 -13.41
CA TYR A 405 23.94 19.73 -13.76
C TYR A 405 24.52 20.48 -12.56
N ALA A 406 25.70 20.04 -12.11
CA ALA A 406 26.41 20.68 -11.00
C ALA A 406 27.04 22.00 -11.49
N LEU A 407 26.41 23.11 -11.20
CA LEU A 407 26.97 24.45 -11.36
C LEU A 407 27.92 24.77 -10.21
N ALA A 408 28.85 25.73 -10.41
CA ALA A 408 29.76 26.18 -9.36
C ALA A 408 29.03 26.73 -8.12
N GLU A 409 27.82 27.26 -8.31
CA GLU A 409 26.98 27.90 -7.28
C GLU A 409 25.82 27.03 -6.77
N GLY A 410 25.68 25.78 -7.26
CA GLY A 410 24.61 24.87 -6.89
C GLY A 410 24.35 23.75 -7.89
N VAL A 411 23.46 22.86 -7.53
CA VAL A 411 22.98 21.79 -8.42
C VAL A 411 21.71 22.26 -9.09
N TRP A 412 21.68 22.20 -10.41
CA TRP A 412 20.44 22.43 -11.13
C TRP A 412 19.53 21.19 -11.00
N THR A 413 18.32 21.38 -10.50
CA THR A 413 17.30 20.32 -10.31
C THR A 413 16.07 20.62 -11.17
N PRO A 414 15.22 19.62 -11.44
CA PRO A 414 13.96 19.84 -12.15
C PRO A 414 13.01 20.81 -11.46
N GLU A 415 13.11 20.94 -10.13
CA GLU A 415 12.34 21.92 -9.35
C GLU A 415 12.77 23.35 -9.69
N ASN A 416 14.02 23.55 -10.04
CA ASN A 416 14.52 24.83 -10.56
C ASN A 416 14.11 25.09 -12.01
N LYS A 417 13.29 24.19 -12.59
CA LYS A 417 12.77 24.20 -13.96
C LYS A 417 13.79 24.60 -15.00
N LEU A 418 14.17 23.66 -15.89
CA LEU A 418 14.90 23.99 -17.10
C LEU A 418 14.22 25.22 -17.75
N PRO A 419 15.00 26.26 -18.06
CA PRO A 419 14.48 27.39 -18.82
C PRO A 419 13.79 26.85 -20.09
N ASP A 420 12.56 27.25 -20.30
CA ASP A 420 11.78 26.86 -21.48
C ASP A 420 12.11 27.82 -22.63
N PRO A 421 12.89 27.39 -23.66
CA PRO A 421 13.32 28.25 -24.74
C PRO A 421 12.16 28.83 -25.57
N THR A 422 10.93 28.34 -25.35
CA THR A 422 9.71 28.82 -26.04
C THR A 422 9.02 29.96 -25.29
N ARG A 423 9.39 30.23 -24.01
CA ARG A 423 8.71 31.23 -23.15
C ARG A 423 9.26 32.65 -23.21
N GLY A 424 10.29 32.88 -24.02
CA GLY A 424 10.83 34.22 -24.20
C GLY A 424 12.36 34.27 -24.28
N GLN A 425 12.88 35.45 -24.56
CA GLN A 425 14.31 35.62 -24.88
C GLN A 425 15.22 35.41 -23.66
N ALA A 426 14.76 35.76 -22.47
CA ALA A 426 15.51 35.54 -21.23
C ALA A 426 15.65 34.03 -20.91
N GLU A 427 14.59 33.24 -21.06
CA GLU A 427 14.63 31.80 -20.88
C GLU A 427 15.41 31.10 -21.99
N LEU A 428 15.37 31.58 -23.22
CA LEU A 428 16.18 31.10 -24.30
C LEU A 428 17.68 31.31 -24.04
N GLN A 429 18.07 32.48 -23.53
CA GLN A 429 19.46 32.79 -23.19
C GLN A 429 19.95 31.92 -22.03
N ALA A 430 19.12 31.72 -20.97
CA ALA A 430 19.43 30.84 -19.85
C ALA A 430 19.57 29.39 -20.33
N TRP A 431 18.70 28.90 -21.23
CA TRP A 431 18.80 27.56 -21.80
C TRP A 431 20.07 27.40 -22.65
N GLN A 432 20.42 28.41 -23.46
CA GLN A 432 21.66 28.40 -24.25
C GLN A 432 22.91 28.39 -23.37
N ALA A 433 22.91 29.13 -22.28
CA ALA A 433 24.02 29.14 -21.31
C ALA A 433 24.19 27.78 -20.62
N ILE A 434 23.10 27.15 -20.19
CA ILE A 434 23.14 25.81 -19.58
C ILE A 434 23.63 24.78 -20.65
N ARG A 435 23.13 24.86 -21.87
CA ARG A 435 23.57 24.00 -22.96
C ARG A 435 25.06 24.14 -23.23
N ALA A 436 25.57 25.35 -23.25
CA ALA A 436 27.01 25.61 -23.48
C ALA A 436 27.85 25.00 -22.32
N LEU A 437 27.42 25.13 -21.07
CA LEU A 437 28.09 24.53 -19.92
C LEU A 437 28.11 23.00 -19.99
N VAL A 438 26.99 22.38 -20.36
CA VAL A 438 26.89 20.90 -20.52
C VAL A 438 27.78 20.40 -21.66
N LEU A 439 27.86 21.13 -22.74
CA LEU A 439 28.73 20.78 -23.86
C LEU A 439 30.21 20.95 -23.51
N ALA A 440 30.56 21.98 -22.71
CA ALA A 440 31.93 22.22 -22.28
C ALA A 440 32.45 21.18 -21.28
N ASP A 441 31.58 20.70 -20.38
CA ASP A 441 31.97 19.70 -19.38
C ASP A 441 30.81 18.71 -19.08
N PRO A 442 30.61 17.71 -19.96
CA PRO A 442 29.59 16.70 -19.78
C PRO A 442 29.74 15.86 -18.50
N SER A 443 30.94 15.85 -17.89
CA SER A 443 31.19 15.07 -16.67
C SER A 443 30.45 15.61 -15.45
N ARG A 444 30.01 16.86 -15.49
CA ARG A 444 29.19 17.48 -14.45
C ARG A 444 27.70 17.11 -14.55
N LEU A 445 27.26 16.52 -15.67
CA LEU A 445 25.90 16.04 -15.80
C LEU A 445 25.74 14.74 -15.00
N ARG A 446 24.97 14.79 -13.95
CA ARG A 446 24.62 13.63 -13.13
C ARG A 446 23.21 13.15 -13.47
N GLU A 447 23.07 11.87 -13.64
CA GLU A 447 21.76 11.24 -13.66
C GLU A 447 21.45 10.66 -12.30
N THR A 448 20.40 11.14 -11.67
CA THR A 448 19.87 10.60 -10.42
C THR A 448 18.50 9.98 -10.66
N ARG A 449 18.09 9.08 -9.79
CA ARG A 449 16.76 8.47 -9.86
C ARG A 449 15.76 9.34 -9.12
N LEU A 450 14.56 9.51 -9.67
CA LEU A 450 13.43 9.97 -8.89
C LEU A 450 13.20 9.02 -7.71
N SER A 451 12.77 9.54 -6.58
CA SER A 451 12.36 8.69 -5.48
C SER A 451 10.99 8.04 -5.77
N PRO A 452 10.69 6.87 -5.17
CA PRO A 452 9.36 6.27 -5.22
C PRO A 452 8.23 7.25 -4.89
N ALA A 453 8.42 8.09 -3.86
CA ALA A 453 7.46 9.12 -3.49
C ALA A 453 7.24 10.17 -4.60
N ALA A 454 8.31 10.63 -5.24
CA ALA A 454 8.18 11.61 -6.33
C ALA A 454 7.39 11.05 -7.52
N VAL A 455 7.65 9.80 -7.90
CA VAL A 455 6.90 9.12 -8.97
C VAL A 455 5.44 8.94 -8.58
N TRP A 456 5.19 8.53 -7.34
CA TRP A 456 3.85 8.40 -6.78
C TRP A 456 3.08 9.72 -6.82
N GLU A 457 3.67 10.81 -6.30
CA GLU A 457 3.05 12.14 -6.25
C GLU A 457 2.71 12.70 -7.64
N GLN A 458 3.53 12.38 -8.65
CA GLN A 458 3.23 12.75 -10.03
C GLN A 458 2.06 11.95 -10.59
N GLY A 459 2.08 10.63 -10.44
CA GLY A 459 1.08 9.73 -11.03
C GLY A 459 -0.28 9.76 -10.33
N LYS A 460 -0.31 9.96 -9.01
CA LYS A 460 -1.58 9.96 -8.25
C LYS A 460 -2.57 11.04 -8.70
N LYS A 461 -2.12 12.08 -9.40
CA LYS A 461 -2.99 13.14 -9.93
C LYS A 461 -3.93 12.63 -11.03
N GLN A 462 -3.64 11.49 -11.63
CA GLN A 462 -4.42 10.87 -12.71
C GLN A 462 -5.40 9.82 -12.19
N LEU A 463 -5.38 9.52 -10.90
CA LEU A 463 -6.21 8.49 -10.30
C LEU A 463 -7.68 8.92 -10.21
N TRP A 464 -8.57 7.98 -10.51
CA TRP A 464 -9.99 8.10 -10.28
C TRP A 464 -10.33 7.48 -8.92
N ARG A 465 -11.32 8.05 -8.26
CA ARG A 465 -11.85 7.54 -6.99
C ARG A 465 -13.12 6.76 -7.23
N ILE A 466 -13.36 5.76 -6.40
CA ILE A 466 -14.66 5.09 -6.43
C ILE A 466 -15.76 6.06 -5.99
N PRO A 467 -16.96 5.94 -6.57
CA PRO A 467 -18.10 6.75 -6.15
C PRO A 467 -18.53 6.40 -4.72
N LEU A 468 -19.20 7.36 -4.07
CA LEU A 468 -19.53 7.26 -2.66
C LEU A 468 -20.46 6.11 -2.32
N ASP A 469 -21.36 5.75 -3.22
CA ASP A 469 -22.27 4.62 -3.06
C ASP A 469 -21.55 3.27 -3.07
N LEU A 470 -20.54 3.11 -3.93
CA LEU A 470 -19.67 1.92 -3.91
C LEU A 470 -18.82 1.89 -2.63
N TYR A 471 -18.31 3.06 -2.20
CA TYR A 471 -17.60 3.17 -0.93
C TYR A 471 -18.44 2.68 0.25
N VAL A 472 -19.70 3.15 0.37
CA VAL A 472 -20.63 2.72 1.43
C VAL A 472 -20.94 1.24 1.31
N THR A 473 -21.12 0.71 0.08
CA THR A 473 -21.31 -0.72 -0.16
C THR A 473 -20.13 -1.53 0.40
N LEU A 474 -18.90 -1.05 0.20
CA LEU A 474 -17.70 -1.71 0.73
C LEU A 474 -17.59 -1.60 2.24
N LEU A 475 -18.12 -0.55 2.87
CA LEU A 475 -18.13 -0.43 4.34
C LEU A 475 -19.05 -1.44 4.99
N GLY A 476 -20.16 -1.78 4.33
CA GLY A 476 -21.13 -2.77 4.80
C GLY A 476 -22.12 -2.20 5.83
N PRO A 477 -23.27 -2.84 5.97
CA PRO A 477 -24.37 -2.37 6.83
C PRO A 477 -24.04 -2.43 8.32
N GLU A 478 -23.10 -3.27 8.72
CA GLU A 478 -22.66 -3.42 10.11
C GLU A 478 -21.91 -2.18 10.68
N LYS A 479 -21.54 -1.25 9.81
CA LYS A 479 -20.89 0.00 10.21
C LYS A 479 -21.84 1.17 10.36
N VAL A 480 -23.13 0.95 10.17
CA VAL A 480 -24.16 1.98 10.39
C VAL A 480 -24.31 2.23 11.89
N ARG A 481 -24.35 3.50 12.27
CA ARG A 481 -24.60 3.98 13.63
C ARG A 481 -25.61 5.11 13.59
N THR A 482 -26.53 5.14 14.53
CA THR A 482 -27.46 6.25 14.66
C THR A 482 -26.89 7.29 15.63
N LEU A 483 -26.68 8.52 15.15
CA LEU A 483 -26.16 9.62 15.94
C LEU A 483 -27.25 10.69 16.12
N THR A 484 -27.23 11.33 17.31
CA THR A 484 -28.15 12.43 17.62
C THR A 484 -27.48 13.76 17.33
N VAL A 485 -28.18 14.66 16.66
CA VAL A 485 -27.77 16.02 16.38
C VAL A 485 -28.12 16.91 17.60
N LYS A 486 -27.10 17.46 18.23
CA LYS A 486 -27.26 18.46 19.31
C LYS A 486 -26.46 19.69 19.01
N ARG A 487 -27.10 20.88 19.00
CA ARG A 487 -26.44 22.18 18.79
C ARG A 487 -25.57 22.27 17.52
N GLY A 488 -25.88 21.50 16.49
CA GLY A 488 -25.12 21.50 15.23
C GLY A 488 -23.98 20.52 15.14
N TYR A 489 -23.92 19.57 16.07
CA TYR A 489 -22.90 18.55 16.13
C TYR A 489 -23.51 17.16 16.33
N MET A 490 -22.81 16.15 15.85
CA MET A 490 -23.10 14.75 16.10
C MET A 490 -21.96 14.17 16.95
N THR A 491 -22.28 13.49 18.05
CA THR A 491 -21.28 12.91 18.93
C THR A 491 -21.28 11.39 18.79
N LEU A 492 -20.12 10.84 18.50
CA LEU A 492 -19.88 9.39 18.47
C LEU A 492 -19.07 8.96 19.69
N GLN A 493 -19.65 8.09 20.51
CA GLN A 493 -18.97 7.43 21.60
C GLN A 493 -18.67 5.99 21.18
N ASP A 494 -17.48 5.75 20.67
CA ASP A 494 -17.01 4.39 20.34
C ASP A 494 -15.58 4.19 20.85
N LYS A 495 -15.48 3.52 22.01
CA LYS A 495 -14.21 3.26 22.68
C LYS A 495 -13.24 2.38 21.84
N THR A 496 -13.74 1.73 20.78
CA THR A 496 -12.89 0.97 19.87
C THR A 496 -12.18 1.87 18.87
N LEU A 497 -12.72 3.04 18.60
CA LEU A 497 -12.15 4.04 17.70
C LEU A 497 -11.32 5.10 18.43
N SER A 498 -11.78 5.52 19.61
CA SER A 498 -11.12 6.54 20.40
C SER A 498 -11.53 6.42 21.87
N PRO A 499 -10.61 6.65 22.84
CA PRO A 499 -10.96 6.74 24.26
C PRO A 499 -11.91 7.92 24.53
N GLU A 500 -11.79 9.00 23.77
CA GLU A 500 -12.62 10.19 23.86
C GLU A 500 -13.73 10.20 22.81
N PRO A 501 -14.89 10.84 23.12
CA PRO A 501 -15.94 11.03 22.13
C PRO A 501 -15.45 11.83 20.91
N ARG A 502 -15.83 11.39 19.72
CA ARG A 502 -15.58 12.14 18.49
C ARG A 502 -16.79 13.00 18.17
N ILE A 503 -16.52 14.25 17.83
CA ILE A 503 -17.54 15.23 17.51
C ILE A 503 -17.46 15.53 16.01
N TYR A 504 -18.55 15.32 15.29
CA TYR A 504 -18.67 15.66 13.89
C TYR A 504 -19.61 16.83 13.68
N HIS A 505 -19.35 17.63 12.67
CA HIS A 505 -20.28 18.66 12.26
C HIS A 505 -21.58 18.06 11.74
N ALA A 506 -22.72 18.60 12.15
CA ALA A 506 -24.01 18.17 11.65
C ALA A 506 -24.36 18.89 10.34
N TYR A 507 -23.48 18.75 9.33
CA TYR A 507 -23.73 19.19 7.95
C TYR A 507 -22.98 18.27 6.98
N TYR A 508 -23.41 18.25 5.74
CA TYR A 508 -22.75 17.59 4.63
C TYR A 508 -22.80 18.47 3.38
N THR A 509 -21.94 18.18 2.42
CA THR A 509 -22.04 18.78 1.09
C THR A 509 -22.96 17.89 0.25
N ASP A 510 -24.03 18.46 -0.28
CA ASP A 510 -24.97 17.78 -1.17
C ASP A 510 -24.24 17.35 -2.45
N LEU A 511 -24.47 16.12 -2.89
CA LEU A 511 -23.79 15.55 -4.05
C LEU A 511 -24.30 16.11 -5.38
N ASP A 512 -25.57 16.56 -5.40
CA ASP A 512 -26.22 17.03 -6.62
C ASP A 512 -25.90 18.50 -6.94
N ASP A 513 -25.94 19.37 -5.92
CA ASP A 513 -25.80 20.81 -6.12
C ASP A 513 -24.54 21.43 -5.46
N GLY A 514 -23.76 20.62 -4.74
CA GLY A 514 -22.53 21.04 -4.06
C GLY A 514 -22.75 21.99 -2.87
N ARG A 515 -24.01 22.19 -2.43
CA ARG A 515 -24.33 23.09 -1.32
C ARG A 515 -24.22 22.41 0.02
N LEU A 516 -23.89 23.19 1.04
CA LEU A 516 -23.91 22.73 2.41
C LEU A 516 -25.36 22.55 2.89
N GLN A 517 -25.67 21.35 3.35
CA GLN A 517 -26.96 20.98 3.96
C GLN A 517 -26.75 20.73 5.46
N PHE A 518 -27.59 21.36 6.30
CA PHE A 518 -27.47 21.25 7.76
C PHE A 518 -28.46 20.24 8.32
N LEU A 519 -27.95 19.27 9.07
CA LEU A 519 -28.75 18.28 9.78
C LEU A 519 -29.36 18.90 11.05
N GLY A 520 -30.61 18.51 11.39
CA GLY A 520 -31.38 19.12 12.46
C GLY A 520 -31.85 20.55 12.13
N ALA A 521 -31.79 20.95 10.85
CA ALA A 521 -32.24 22.24 10.35
C ALA A 521 -32.54 22.12 8.85
N GLY A 522 -33.32 23.05 8.31
CA GLY A 522 -33.57 23.16 6.88
C GLY A 522 -34.96 22.70 6.43
N PRO A 523 -35.35 23.00 5.16
CA PRO A 523 -36.68 22.84 4.63
C PRO A 523 -37.10 21.38 4.39
N ARG A 524 -36.12 20.47 4.24
CA ARG A 524 -36.41 19.04 4.06
C ARG A 524 -36.75 18.40 5.40
N HIS A 525 -37.92 17.80 5.49
CA HIS A 525 -38.40 17.14 6.71
C HIS A 525 -37.40 16.09 7.23
N GLU A 526 -36.66 15.42 6.34
CA GLU A 526 -35.61 14.46 6.67
C GLU A 526 -34.40 15.11 7.37
N LEU A 527 -34.03 16.33 6.96
CA LEU A 527 -32.91 17.06 7.55
C LEU A 527 -33.26 17.66 8.91
N ALA A 528 -34.53 17.90 9.19
CA ALA A 528 -35.01 18.41 10.47
C ALA A 528 -35.01 17.36 11.59
N ALA A 529 -34.76 16.09 11.27
CA ALA A 529 -34.68 15.03 12.26
C ALA A 529 -33.50 15.22 13.22
N ASP A 530 -33.70 14.87 14.48
CA ASP A 530 -32.63 14.91 15.50
C ASP A 530 -31.70 13.70 15.46
N LYS A 531 -32.07 12.63 14.76
CA LYS A 531 -31.30 11.39 14.66
C LYS A 531 -31.05 11.04 13.19
N HIS A 532 -29.79 10.75 12.88
CA HIS A 532 -29.37 10.36 11.54
C HIS A 532 -28.49 9.10 11.61
N ASP A 533 -28.69 8.23 10.65
CA ASP A 533 -27.82 7.09 10.45
C ASP A 533 -26.55 7.54 9.72
N VAL A 534 -25.41 7.09 10.22
CA VAL A 534 -24.10 7.39 9.66
C VAL A 534 -23.30 6.13 9.50
N VAL A 535 -22.42 6.11 8.51
CA VAL A 535 -21.44 5.04 8.30
C VAL A 535 -20.04 5.54 8.60
N ILE A 536 -19.25 4.75 9.33
CA ILE A 536 -17.94 5.14 9.81
C ILE A 536 -16.90 4.14 9.32
N ASN A 537 -15.81 4.68 8.78
CA ASN A 537 -14.64 3.89 8.47
C ASN A 537 -13.54 4.15 9.53
N PRO A 538 -13.09 3.13 10.28
CA PRO A 538 -12.03 3.28 11.27
C PRO A 538 -10.70 3.80 10.70
N PHE A 539 -10.43 3.54 9.41
CA PHE A 539 -9.24 4.04 8.71
C PHE A 539 -9.39 5.48 8.18
N LYS A 540 -10.61 6.04 8.22
CA LYS A 540 -10.91 7.43 7.89
C LYS A 540 -11.84 8.05 8.93
N PRO A 541 -11.39 8.14 10.17
CA PRO A 541 -12.25 8.56 11.28
C PRO A 541 -12.52 10.08 11.34
N ASP A 542 -11.94 10.85 10.44
CA ASP A 542 -12.14 12.29 10.27
C ASP A 542 -13.43 12.64 9.52
N THR A 543 -14.14 11.65 9.01
CA THR A 543 -15.34 11.83 8.21
C THR A 543 -16.34 10.71 8.48
N VAL A 544 -17.62 11.05 8.57
CA VAL A 544 -18.73 10.09 8.60
C VAL A 544 -19.64 10.32 7.39
N ILE A 545 -20.18 9.25 6.82
CA ILE A 545 -21.14 9.33 5.72
C ILE A 545 -22.54 9.33 6.31
N VAL A 546 -23.35 10.34 6.00
CA VAL A 546 -24.72 10.50 6.48
C VAL A 546 -25.66 9.81 5.52
N LEU A 547 -26.60 9.03 6.07
CA LEU A 547 -27.62 8.32 5.32
C LEU A 547 -29.01 8.95 5.56
N ASP A 548 -29.88 8.84 4.58
CA ASP A 548 -31.30 9.12 4.71
C ASP A 548 -32.02 7.95 5.44
N LYS A 549 -33.31 8.12 5.71
CA LYS A 549 -34.13 7.09 6.36
C LYS A 549 -34.30 5.80 5.54
N ARG A 550 -34.01 5.83 4.24
CA ARG A 550 -34.08 4.68 3.33
C ARG A 550 -32.72 4.02 3.11
N GLY A 551 -31.66 4.53 3.76
CA GLY A 551 -30.30 4.07 3.57
C GLY A 551 -29.61 4.70 2.35
N GLY A 552 -30.23 5.69 1.70
CA GLY A 552 -29.61 6.50 0.65
C GLY A 552 -28.53 7.41 1.23
N ILE A 553 -27.55 7.75 0.41
CA ILE A 553 -26.43 8.56 0.85
C ILE A 553 -26.77 10.03 0.68
N LEU A 554 -26.73 10.78 1.78
CA LEU A 554 -26.89 12.23 1.74
C LEU A 554 -25.56 12.94 1.45
N GLY A 555 -24.49 12.55 2.10
CA GLY A 555 -23.17 13.13 1.92
C GLY A 555 -22.20 12.81 3.05
N ALA A 556 -21.08 13.53 3.08
CA ALA A 556 -20.01 13.33 4.06
C ALA A 556 -19.95 14.47 5.08
N ALA A 557 -20.01 14.14 6.36
CA ALA A 557 -19.91 15.08 7.47
C ALA A 557 -18.51 15.01 8.10
N PRO A 558 -17.77 16.13 8.17
CA PRO A 558 -16.41 16.14 8.67
C PRO A 558 -16.34 16.16 10.20
N LEU A 559 -15.21 15.68 10.74
CA LEU A 559 -14.86 15.80 12.15
C LEU A 559 -14.75 17.29 12.54
N SER A 560 -15.33 17.65 13.66
CA SER A 560 -15.19 19.00 14.23
C SER A 560 -13.88 19.08 15.00
N VAL A 561 -12.98 19.91 14.54
CA VAL A 561 -11.74 20.21 15.24
C VAL A 561 -11.90 21.57 15.91
N ALA A 562 -11.59 21.67 17.21
CA ALA A 562 -11.64 22.94 17.91
C ALA A 562 -10.66 23.95 17.27
N ALA A 563 -11.14 25.14 16.93
CA ALA A 563 -10.25 26.18 16.42
C ALA A 563 -9.35 26.69 17.54
N PRO A 564 -8.02 26.77 17.35
CA PRO A 564 -7.12 27.37 18.32
C PRO A 564 -7.51 28.83 18.55
N ARG A 565 -7.60 29.28 19.81
CA ARG A 565 -8.06 30.66 20.14
C ARG A 565 -7.21 31.78 19.54
N HIS A 566 -5.94 31.46 19.24
CA HIS A 566 -4.99 32.41 18.66
C HIS A 566 -5.03 32.43 17.12
N ASP A 567 -5.72 31.47 16.49
CA ASP A 567 -5.89 31.40 15.04
C ASP A 567 -7.21 32.06 14.64
N GLU A 568 -7.12 33.35 14.34
CA GLU A 568 -8.29 34.16 13.96
C GLU A 568 -9.00 33.65 12.71
N ASP A 569 -8.26 33.10 11.74
CA ASP A 569 -8.84 32.63 10.47
C ASP A 569 -9.61 31.35 10.68
N ALA A 570 -9.10 30.43 11.49
CA ALA A 570 -9.80 29.21 11.90
C ALA A 570 -11.07 29.55 12.70
N VAL A 571 -11.01 30.52 13.63
CA VAL A 571 -12.16 30.98 14.39
C VAL A 571 -13.20 31.65 13.48
N LYS A 572 -12.78 32.55 12.58
CA LYS A 572 -13.68 33.21 11.59
C LYS A 572 -14.35 32.18 10.68
N SER A 573 -13.63 31.18 10.23
CA SER A 573 -14.18 30.08 9.40
C SER A 573 -15.29 29.33 10.14
N GLN A 574 -15.08 28.96 11.40
CA GLN A 574 -16.12 28.32 12.22
C GLN A 574 -17.30 29.24 12.50
N MET A 575 -17.06 30.54 12.75
CA MET A 575 -18.13 31.51 12.89
C MET A 575 -18.95 31.66 11.62
N GLY A 576 -18.31 31.62 10.45
CA GLY A 576 -18.97 31.59 9.14
C GLY A 576 -19.91 30.41 8.97
N LEU A 577 -19.47 29.20 9.34
CA LEU A 577 -20.31 28.01 9.33
C LEU A 577 -21.53 28.12 10.27
N ILE A 578 -21.34 28.70 11.47
CA ILE A 578 -22.43 28.92 12.42
C ILE A 578 -23.41 29.95 11.86
N ALA A 579 -22.91 31.01 11.23
CA ALA A 579 -23.74 32.06 10.61
C ALA A 579 -24.55 31.49 9.41
N SER A 580 -23.92 30.68 8.56
CA SER A 580 -24.59 29.97 7.44
C SER A 580 -25.71 29.07 7.94
N ARG A 581 -25.43 28.24 8.96
CA ARG A 581 -26.45 27.39 9.60
C ARG A 581 -27.62 28.23 10.16
N ARG A 582 -27.30 29.32 10.84
CA ARG A 582 -28.35 30.23 11.36
C ARG A 582 -29.19 30.83 10.25
N ALA A 583 -28.54 31.22 9.15
CA ALA A 583 -29.24 31.76 7.99
C ALA A 583 -30.19 30.71 7.37
N ASP A 584 -29.74 29.48 7.24
CA ASP A 584 -30.52 28.35 6.72
C ASP A 584 -31.74 28.04 7.61
N LEU A 585 -31.53 27.90 8.92
CA LEU A 585 -32.59 27.73 9.91
C LEU A 585 -33.64 28.86 9.86
N MET A 586 -33.18 30.11 9.61
CA MET A 586 -34.05 31.28 9.58
C MET A 586 -34.71 31.52 8.23
N MET A 587 -34.22 30.86 7.18
CA MET A 587 -34.73 31.05 5.82
C MET A 587 -36.21 30.67 5.70
N ASP A 588 -36.58 29.50 6.15
CA ASP A 588 -37.94 29.01 6.19
C ASP A 588 -38.87 29.87 7.06
N TYR A 589 -38.34 30.32 8.20
CA TYR A 589 -39.06 31.23 9.06
C TYR A 589 -39.29 32.57 8.39
N LYS A 590 -38.30 33.12 7.69
CA LYS A 590 -38.41 34.37 6.93
C LYS A 590 -39.41 34.25 5.80
N VAL A 591 -39.35 33.13 5.02
CA VAL A 591 -40.28 32.89 3.90
C VAL A 591 -41.72 32.78 4.41
N ARG A 592 -41.93 31.94 5.43
CA ARG A 592 -43.31 31.77 6.01
C ARG A 592 -43.88 33.04 6.62
N ASN A 593 -43.04 33.93 7.15
CA ASN A 593 -43.46 35.16 7.77
C ASN A 593 -43.29 36.39 6.86
N ALA A 594 -42.88 36.22 5.60
CA ALA A 594 -42.75 37.31 4.65
C ALA A 594 -44.09 38.11 4.48
N PRO A 595 -45.28 37.44 4.31
CA PRO A 595 -46.53 38.13 4.17
C PRO A 595 -46.87 39.00 5.40
N ALA A 596 -46.62 38.45 6.61
CA ALA A 596 -46.86 39.20 7.84
C ALA A 596 -45.93 40.41 8.01
N ARG A 597 -44.69 40.30 7.56
CA ARG A 597 -43.71 41.38 7.58
C ARG A 597 -44.02 42.46 6.56
N GLU A 598 -44.44 42.05 5.36
CA GLU A 598 -44.85 42.95 4.29
C GLU A 598 -46.08 43.74 4.72
N SER A 599 -47.09 43.06 5.32
CA SER A 599 -48.26 43.73 5.91
C SER A 599 -47.89 44.70 7.04
N ALA A 600 -46.95 44.28 7.93
CA ALA A 600 -46.51 45.15 9.03
C ALA A 600 -45.69 46.36 8.51
N ALA A 601 -44.90 46.16 7.45
CA ALA A 601 -44.15 47.24 6.81
C ALA A 601 -45.09 48.27 6.13
N ALA A 602 -46.06 47.75 5.38
CA ALA A 602 -47.09 48.57 4.72
C ALA A 602 -47.95 49.38 5.75
N LEU A 603 -48.33 48.68 6.84
CA LEU A 603 -49.05 49.33 7.93
C LEU A 603 -48.21 50.43 8.62
N LYS A 604 -46.91 50.15 8.84
CA LYS A 604 -45.99 51.16 9.38
C LYS A 604 -45.81 52.31 8.45
N GLU A 605 -45.65 52.07 7.16
CA GLU A 605 -45.53 53.14 6.14
C GLU A 605 -46.81 54.02 6.08
N HIS A 606 -47.98 53.39 6.11
CA HIS A 606 -49.26 54.06 6.21
C HIS A 606 -49.35 54.92 7.47
N ASN A 607 -49.03 54.34 8.64
CA ASN A 607 -49.08 55.07 9.91
C ASN A 607 -48.06 56.23 9.94
N ASP A 608 -46.86 56.05 9.40
CA ASP A 608 -45.87 57.13 9.30
C ASP A 608 -46.31 58.20 8.34
N ALA A 609 -47.05 57.89 7.27
CA ALA A 609 -47.66 58.88 6.38
C ALA A 609 -48.76 59.69 7.10
N VAL A 610 -49.66 58.98 7.81
CA VAL A 610 -50.70 59.67 8.62
C VAL A 610 -50.09 60.53 9.70
N LEU A 611 -49.06 60.10 10.40
CA LEU A 611 -48.33 60.87 11.41
C LEU A 611 -47.63 62.11 10.82
N ARG A 612 -47.11 61.99 9.59
CA ARG A 612 -46.56 63.19 8.88
C ARG A 612 -47.61 64.17 8.54
N LEU A 613 -48.79 63.73 8.03
CA LEU A 613 -49.92 64.62 7.75
C LEU A 613 -50.45 65.31 9.02
N ALA A 614 -50.58 64.57 10.14
CA ALA A 614 -51.03 65.10 11.41
C ALA A 614 -50.07 66.13 12.04
N ARG A 615 -48.81 66.14 11.62
CA ARG A 615 -47.79 67.14 12.07
C ARG A 615 -47.71 68.37 11.19
N GLN A 616 -48.47 68.46 10.08
CA GLN A 616 -48.54 69.64 9.25
C GLN A 616 -49.49 70.64 9.88
N PRO A 617 -49.20 71.95 9.83
CA PRO A 617 -50.13 72.97 10.33
C PRO A 617 -51.45 72.90 9.55
N PRO A 618 -52.59 73.24 10.18
CA PRO A 618 -53.93 73.07 9.60
C PRO A 618 -54.12 73.73 8.24
N ASP A 619 -53.39 74.80 7.95
CA ASP A 619 -53.51 75.60 6.69
C ASP A 619 -52.70 74.93 5.52
N ALA A 620 -52.01 73.83 5.72
CA ALA A 620 -51.18 73.14 4.72
C ALA A 620 -51.83 71.82 4.26
N LEU A 621 -53.04 71.48 4.73
CA LEU A 621 -53.73 70.28 4.30
C LEU A 621 -54.37 70.49 2.93
N PRO A 622 -54.12 69.74 1.91
CA PRO A 622 -54.83 69.79 0.65
C PRO A 622 -56.32 69.50 0.92
N ASP A 623 -57.21 70.25 0.24
CA ASP A 623 -58.67 70.12 0.37
C ASP A 623 -59.24 68.75 -0.09
N ASP A 624 -58.43 67.95 -0.62
CA ASP A 624 -58.80 66.67 -1.17
C ASP A 624 -58.58 65.53 -0.12
N ARG A 625 -59.59 65.23 0.66
CA ARG A 625 -59.62 64.14 1.65
C ARG A 625 -59.55 62.75 1.01
N ASP A 626 -59.66 62.63 -0.34
CA ASP A 626 -59.56 61.40 -1.10
C ASP A 626 -58.13 61.07 -1.46
N ALA A 627 -57.10 61.88 -1.10
CA ALA A 627 -55.69 61.61 -1.38
C ALA A 627 -54.97 60.77 -0.30
N LEU A 628 -55.68 60.30 0.70
CA LEU A 628 -55.07 59.24 1.58
C LEU A 628 -54.88 57.98 0.82
N PRO A 629 -53.65 57.42 0.73
CA PRO A 629 -53.47 56.14 0.13
C PRO A 629 -54.41 55.15 0.84
N GLY A 630 -55.33 54.55 0.06
CA GLY A 630 -56.28 53.57 0.58
C GLY A 630 -55.57 52.56 1.44
N ALA A 631 -56.12 52.32 2.64
CA ALA A 631 -55.52 51.27 3.48
C ALA A 631 -55.31 50.01 2.60
N PRO A 632 -54.11 49.45 2.55
CA PRO A 632 -53.88 48.27 1.78
C PRO A 632 -54.93 47.25 2.21
N SER A 633 -55.80 46.82 1.30
CA SER A 633 -56.71 45.71 1.54
C SER A 633 -55.83 44.53 1.92
N ALA A 634 -55.92 44.12 3.18
CA ALA A 634 -55.23 42.94 3.64
C ALA A 634 -55.65 41.80 2.69
N PRO A 635 -54.71 41.09 2.05
CA PRO A 635 -55.07 39.89 1.34
C PRO A 635 -55.88 39.05 2.35
N GLY A 636 -57.07 38.55 1.99
CA GLY A 636 -58.06 37.96 2.87
C GLY A 636 -57.52 36.79 3.68
N VAL A 637 -56.69 37.10 4.62
CA VAL A 637 -56.26 36.23 5.68
C VAL A 637 -57.27 36.47 6.78
N ASP A 638 -58.13 35.52 7.00
CA ASP A 638 -59.03 35.49 8.14
C ASP A 638 -58.16 35.50 9.41
N VAL A 639 -57.94 36.69 9.96
CA VAL A 639 -57.01 36.90 11.09
C VAL A 639 -57.52 36.20 12.37
N PHE A 640 -58.75 35.67 12.33
CA PHE A 640 -59.39 34.99 13.42
C PHE A 640 -59.56 33.44 13.21
N ALA A 641 -59.16 32.92 12.06
CA ALA A 641 -59.03 31.48 11.95
C ALA A 641 -57.72 31.09 12.68
N ALA A 642 -57.81 30.84 13.96
CA ALA A 642 -56.78 30.11 14.68
C ALA A 642 -56.54 28.81 13.90
N PRO A 643 -55.32 28.51 13.50
CA PRO A 643 -55.05 27.19 12.95
C PRO A 643 -55.53 26.16 14.01
N SER A 644 -56.51 25.31 13.63
CA SER A 644 -56.89 24.17 14.43
C SER A 644 -55.58 23.38 14.69
N LEU A 645 -55.10 23.45 15.91
CA LEU A 645 -54.05 22.59 16.39
C LEU A 645 -54.58 21.15 16.19
N PRO A 646 -53.84 20.24 15.58
CA PRO A 646 -54.22 18.87 15.60
C PRO A 646 -54.39 18.41 17.05
N ASP A 647 -55.50 17.73 17.31
CA ASP A 647 -55.83 17.17 18.63
C ASP A 647 -54.57 16.48 19.15
N ARG A 648 -54.01 16.98 20.23
CA ARG A 648 -53.00 16.27 21.01
C ARG A 648 -53.71 15.10 21.65
N GLU A 649 -53.46 13.90 21.16
CA GLU A 649 -53.66 12.70 21.94
C GLU A 649 -52.82 12.86 23.21
N ASP A 650 -53.45 12.63 24.35
CA ASP A 650 -52.93 12.78 25.68
C ASP A 650 -51.58 12.07 25.87
N GLU A 651 -50.47 12.81 25.80
CA GLU A 651 -49.19 12.37 26.35
C GLU A 651 -49.20 12.59 27.86
N PRO A 652 -48.85 11.58 28.67
CA PRO A 652 -48.77 11.73 30.12
C PRO A 652 -47.77 12.82 30.51
N GLU A 653 -48.16 13.69 31.41
CA GLU A 653 -47.31 14.73 31.98
C GLU A 653 -46.00 14.13 32.52
N PRO A 654 -44.83 14.67 32.20
CA PRO A 654 -43.58 14.25 32.77
C PRO A 654 -43.55 14.69 34.23
N GLU A 655 -43.30 13.72 35.14
CA GLU A 655 -43.07 13.96 36.55
C GLU A 655 -42.00 15.03 36.73
N THR A 656 -42.39 16.09 37.45
CA THR A 656 -41.51 17.17 37.93
C THR A 656 -40.56 16.58 38.99
N GLY A 657 -39.30 16.36 38.60
CA GLY A 657 -38.28 15.88 39.49
C GLY A 657 -36.90 16.44 39.16
N ALA A 658 -36.43 17.30 40.04
CA ALA A 658 -35.05 17.74 40.25
C ALA A 658 -34.48 18.79 39.27
N GLU A 659 -34.56 20.03 39.70
CA GLU A 659 -33.64 21.08 39.30
C GLU A 659 -32.22 20.75 39.72
N TYR A 660 -31.35 20.38 38.72
CA TYR A 660 -29.91 20.34 38.96
C TYR A 660 -29.31 21.72 38.72
N HIS A 661 -29.03 22.46 39.77
CA HIS A 661 -28.12 23.58 39.75
C HIS A 661 -26.68 23.04 39.57
N LEU A 662 -26.18 23.10 38.37
CA LEU A 662 -24.75 22.96 38.10
C LEU A 662 -24.07 24.28 38.40
N SER A 663 -23.20 24.34 39.40
CA SER A 663 -22.37 25.50 39.72
C SER A 663 -21.23 25.60 38.67
N LEU A 664 -20.78 26.84 38.44
CA LEU A 664 -19.69 27.15 37.51
C LEU A 664 -18.34 26.50 37.93
N GLU A 665 -18.25 25.99 39.15
CA GLU A 665 -17.05 25.37 39.71
C GLU A 665 -16.87 23.91 39.24
N ASP A 666 -17.93 23.24 38.77
CA ASP A 666 -17.88 21.87 38.25
C ASP A 666 -17.40 21.77 36.78
N MET A 667 -17.07 22.89 36.15
CA MET A 667 -16.67 22.94 34.73
C MET A 667 -15.18 23.19 34.48
N ILE A 668 -14.34 23.20 35.51
CA ILE A 668 -12.89 23.38 35.38
C ILE A 668 -12.21 22.10 35.86
N PRO A 669 -11.66 21.26 35.00
CA PRO A 669 -10.74 20.20 35.43
C PRO A 669 -9.39 20.83 35.77
N GLY A 670 -8.92 20.57 36.99
CA GLY A 670 -7.59 20.92 37.47
C GLY A 670 -6.45 20.13 36.78
#